data_1fe7689282573e30fbff2bdd4bc20d1d
#
_entry.id   1fe7689282573e30fbff2bdd4bc20d1d
#
_cell.length_a   1.000
_cell.length_b   1.000
_cell.length_c   1.000
_cell.angle_alpha   90.00
_cell.angle_beta   90.00
_cell.angle_gamma   90.00
#
_symmetry.space_group_name_H-M   'P 1'
#
loop_
_entity.id
_entity.type
_entity.pdbx_description
1 polymer ?
#
loop_
_entity_poly.entity_id
_entity_poly.type
_entity_poly.pdbx_seq_one_letter_code
_entity_poly.pdbx_strand_id
1 'polypeptide(L)'
;MTVSRRKQILVAVGTVAALALAGGVVATRGSGGGGDDHQAGPRYRGYLEKVRGEEDEGEEHGVPEMVGGPSEESNEIFTSITSAANARLAPYGSVAAGQLSDSLGHFRSLASNGSNWSEVTNLPYDADDPNYRDPDFSNSSGGAGYVAGRITGLAAGDGYLFAGGANGGVFRKKLNNAADPSDDGAWEPISDGILSLSTGDLEYHDGALWYATGEANTGATSYVGSGMYHNARATSPDLATAQFTDNDRLGGTELESRGINKVRFDDVHHWAYAATTRGLWRYPLTSSNSPVGGQTWTNVFMPNPGADTNIETPYKNIVNDVAIDDAGGVLLNAAWRSGDASYNGFYSSPTGAAGSFKQVNPQGTLGYQQVGNTEFAWGTDSAGHKKVLYAVVESPTKLAHSPQTVLYGVFKSPSGTLAGPWNRIADSGKLSDSGSALHGAGGLNYRPGVQAWYNNFILAEPGHPDHVWVGLEEVYESTNGGSGWSTPGPYWNFGFNCWNILQSKNTCPETTHSDQHSIVTYGGRVYVGNDGGVKSRPINGAADKSGHATDWVSHSQGLRTLQYYSVGVGVDPERGGYAVAGGLQDNGGSLLRGDRKDNQGNTEMVSPFGGDGGDTIVNPRNGCQILDEYVYLTLWMTKTCGQTDGSHSAAFDISVPDANPRFTAPFRVVRGSENTGDHASERWIAGGNAIWTHDLGFSTTADQVASLADNGWTKRATLGSGGRMVVGLDAVADPTAKQDATKDVVVAAWCGEVNCNSTGFTRGVMTNFGGSWRELDMTGLPNRYPNAVRIDSVSASSATVYLVFNGFNRTFIEGPGAGQDHVWKGVITASGVTWTNESAGTPDVPATDVVRVGDKLVVGTDDGVLVGSLDGAGDVSSWKRVGGNSGTAGALPLTTVMDLTVGPDGFLYAATHGRGIWKTALSSL
;
A
#
# COMPACT_ATOMS: atom_id res chain seq x y z
N MET A 1 -36.25 -14.13 6.50
CA MET A 1 -36.35 -13.97 7.97
C MET A 1 -35.25 -13.06 8.54
N THR A 2 -34.61 -12.28 7.72
CA THR A 2 -33.44 -11.42 8.07
C THR A 2 -33.80 -9.95 8.35
N VAL A 3 -35.02 -9.55 8.15
CA VAL A 3 -35.52 -8.15 8.38
C VAL A 3 -35.67 -7.80 9.86
N SER A 4 -35.71 -8.79 10.76
CA SER A 4 -36.02 -8.56 12.19
C SER A 4 -34.81 -8.05 13.01
N ARG A 5 -33.56 -8.28 12.59
CA ARG A 5 -32.40 -7.87 13.39
C ARG A 5 -32.00 -6.39 13.20
N ARG A 6 -32.20 -5.83 12.01
CA ARG A 6 -31.87 -4.41 11.74
C ARG A 6 -32.77 -3.43 12.50
N LYS A 7 -34.08 -3.78 12.72
CA LYS A 7 -34.98 -2.91 13.51
C LYS A 7 -34.70 -2.93 15.03
N GLN A 8 -34.03 -3.96 15.53
CA GLN A 8 -33.66 -4.02 16.95
C GLN A 8 -32.41 -3.21 17.29
N ILE A 9 -31.49 -2.99 16.35
CA ILE A 9 -30.26 -2.22 16.54
C ILE A 9 -30.58 -0.72 16.58
N LEU A 10 -31.46 -0.22 15.74
CA LEU A 10 -31.90 1.19 15.77
C LEU A 10 -32.64 1.58 17.05
N VAL A 11 -33.38 0.64 17.67
CA VAL A 11 -34.04 0.86 18.93
C VAL A 11 -33.07 0.80 20.12
N ALA A 12 -31.98 0.03 20.03
CA ALA A 12 -31.00 -0.09 21.10
C ALA A 12 -30.12 1.18 21.23
N VAL A 13 -29.79 1.86 20.12
CA VAL A 13 -29.02 3.10 20.16
C VAL A 13 -29.82 4.26 20.75
N GLY A 14 -31.14 4.33 20.46
CA GLY A 14 -32.01 5.34 21.05
C GLY A 14 -32.26 5.17 22.57
N THR A 15 -32.16 3.95 23.10
CA THR A 15 -32.42 3.65 24.50
C THR A 15 -31.18 3.84 25.40
N VAL A 16 -29.98 3.70 24.86
CA VAL A 16 -28.73 3.92 25.61
C VAL A 16 -28.49 5.41 25.84
N ALA A 17 -28.86 6.29 24.90
CA ALA A 17 -28.73 7.73 25.07
C ALA A 17 -29.66 8.31 26.17
N ALA A 18 -30.81 7.62 26.47
CA ALA A 18 -31.73 8.08 27.50
C ALA A 18 -31.39 7.57 28.92
N LEU A 19 -30.56 6.54 29.06
CA LEU A 19 -30.15 5.97 30.35
C LEU A 19 -28.84 6.50 30.89
N ALA A 20 -28.04 7.17 30.09
CA ALA A 20 -26.77 7.77 30.51
C ALA A 20 -26.91 9.10 31.31
N LEU A 21 -28.16 9.63 31.42
CA LEU A 21 -28.46 10.86 32.18
C LEU A 21 -28.86 10.64 33.65
N ALA A 22 -28.91 9.41 34.12
CA ALA A 22 -29.29 9.14 35.51
C ALA A 22 -28.47 7.98 36.13
N GLY A 23 -27.30 8.30 36.60
CA GLY A 23 -26.61 7.42 37.56
C GLY A 23 -25.22 6.97 37.16
N GLY A 24 -24.26 7.31 37.99
CA GLY A 24 -22.86 6.84 37.87
C GLY A 24 -22.80 5.31 37.94
N VAL A 25 -22.20 4.71 36.94
CA VAL A 25 -21.98 3.27 36.86
C VAL A 25 -20.66 2.89 37.48
N VAL A 26 -20.73 2.12 38.55
CA VAL A 26 -19.61 1.36 39.11
C VAL A 26 -19.35 0.16 38.21
N ALA A 27 -18.18 0.09 37.62
CA ALA A 27 -17.75 -1.05 36.82
C ALA A 27 -17.46 -2.25 37.72
N THR A 28 -18.28 -3.27 37.65
CA THR A 28 -17.95 -4.60 38.19
C THR A 28 -17.45 -5.48 37.04
N ARG A 29 -16.23 -5.97 37.19
CA ARG A 29 -15.66 -7.00 36.31
C ARG A 29 -16.43 -8.30 36.47
N GLY A 30 -17.04 -8.76 35.42
CA GLY A 30 -17.58 -10.12 35.28
C GLY A 30 -16.80 -10.88 34.23
N SER A 31 -16.15 -11.95 34.62
CA SER A 31 -15.49 -12.89 33.71
C SER A 31 -16.57 -13.73 32.99
N GLY A 32 -16.65 -13.62 31.68
CA GLY A 32 -17.47 -14.49 30.85
C GLY A 32 -17.17 -14.23 29.38
N GLY A 33 -16.57 -15.21 28.71
CA GLY A 33 -16.19 -15.12 27.30
C GLY A 33 -17.41 -14.97 26.39
N GLY A 34 -17.41 -13.89 25.67
CA GLY A 34 -18.23 -13.55 24.52
C GLY A 34 -17.60 -12.31 23.94
N GLY A 35 -17.04 -12.41 22.75
CA GLY A 35 -16.35 -11.30 22.11
C GLY A 35 -17.26 -10.08 22.03
N ASP A 36 -16.75 -8.97 22.49
CA ASP A 36 -17.44 -7.68 22.49
C ASP A 36 -17.46 -7.07 21.07
N ASP A 37 -18.41 -7.51 20.24
CA ASP A 37 -18.76 -6.85 18.96
C ASP A 37 -19.26 -5.40 19.17
N HIS A 38 -19.30 -4.94 20.41
CA HIS A 38 -19.87 -3.63 20.77
C HIS A 38 -18.89 -2.46 20.62
N GLN A 39 -17.61 -2.71 20.34
CA GLN A 39 -16.58 -1.66 20.23
C GLN A 39 -16.17 -1.33 18.79
N ALA A 40 -16.49 -2.17 17.81
CA ALA A 40 -16.20 -1.89 16.42
C ALA A 40 -17.27 -0.97 15.79
N GLY A 41 -16.84 0.06 15.08
CA GLY A 41 -17.74 0.94 14.33
C GLY A 41 -18.45 0.23 13.17
N PRO A 42 -19.53 0.82 12.62
CA PRO A 42 -20.34 0.18 11.58
C PRO A 42 -19.54 -0.25 10.34
N ARG A 43 -18.57 0.52 9.93
CA ARG A 43 -17.70 0.21 8.76
C ARG A 43 -16.82 -0.99 9.04
N TYR A 44 -16.15 -1.00 10.17
CA TYR A 44 -15.32 -2.12 10.58
C TYR A 44 -16.15 -3.40 10.77
N ARG A 45 -17.35 -3.29 11.31
CA ARG A 45 -18.28 -4.43 11.39
C ARG A 45 -18.68 -4.95 10.02
N GLY A 46 -18.94 -4.06 9.06
CA GLY A 46 -19.24 -4.45 7.69
C GLY A 46 -18.08 -5.20 7.02
N TYR A 47 -16.87 -4.78 7.26
CA TYR A 47 -15.66 -5.49 6.85
C TYR A 47 -15.55 -6.86 7.51
N LEU A 48 -15.67 -6.92 8.83
CA LEU A 48 -15.63 -8.18 9.57
C LEU A 48 -16.75 -9.16 9.17
N GLU A 49 -17.96 -8.64 8.88
CA GLU A 49 -19.06 -9.47 8.38
C GLU A 49 -18.75 -10.06 7.01
N LYS A 50 -18.06 -9.33 6.13
CA LYS A 50 -17.63 -9.84 4.83
C LYS A 50 -16.54 -10.90 5.00
N VAL A 51 -15.48 -10.61 5.75
CA VAL A 51 -14.39 -11.55 6.02
C VAL A 51 -14.90 -12.83 6.70
N ARG A 52 -15.82 -12.71 7.65
CA ARG A 52 -16.45 -13.86 8.34
C ARG A 52 -17.48 -14.61 7.49
N GLY A 53 -18.15 -13.93 6.56
CA GLY A 53 -19.10 -14.57 5.65
C GLY A 53 -18.41 -15.48 4.65
N GLU A 54 -17.15 -15.22 4.37
CA GLU A 54 -16.28 -16.05 3.54
C GLU A 54 -15.73 -17.26 4.32
N GLU A 55 -15.64 -17.17 5.67
CA GLU A 55 -15.26 -18.30 6.52
C GLU A 55 -16.34 -19.40 6.67
N ASP A 56 -17.62 -19.05 6.51
CA ASP A 56 -18.75 -19.97 6.77
C ASP A 56 -19.24 -20.74 5.53
N GLU A 57 -18.87 -20.33 4.32
CA GLU A 57 -19.21 -21.04 3.10
C GLU A 57 -18.04 -21.94 2.67
N GLY A 58 -17.97 -23.11 3.28
CA GLY A 58 -16.98 -24.14 3.02
C GLY A 58 -17.10 -24.77 1.61
N GLU A 59 -16.97 -23.99 0.57
CA GLU A 59 -16.68 -24.43 -0.77
C GLU A 59 -15.32 -23.89 -1.22
N GLU A 60 -14.43 -24.82 -1.55
CA GLU A 60 -13.12 -24.65 -2.12
C GLU A 60 -13.13 -23.69 -3.34
N HIS A 61 -13.13 -22.40 -3.09
CA HIS A 61 -12.79 -21.44 -4.13
C HIS A 61 -11.27 -21.28 -4.16
N GLY A 62 -10.66 -22.19 -4.91
CA GLY A 62 -9.22 -22.27 -5.02
C GLY A 62 -8.57 -20.96 -5.37
N VAL A 63 -8.11 -20.25 -4.35
CA VAL A 63 -6.97 -19.37 -4.50
C VAL A 63 -5.84 -20.31 -4.95
N PRO A 64 -5.19 -20.11 -6.10
CA PRO A 64 -4.06 -20.96 -6.43
C PRO A 64 -3.08 -20.82 -5.30
N GLU A 65 -2.77 -21.92 -4.70
CA GLU A 65 -1.60 -22.04 -3.88
C GLU A 65 -0.50 -21.17 -4.51
N MET A 66 -0.15 -20.07 -3.89
CA MET A 66 1.26 -19.70 -3.99
C MET A 66 1.96 -20.96 -3.51
N VAL A 67 2.59 -21.66 -4.43
CA VAL A 67 3.03 -23.06 -4.29
C VAL A 67 3.57 -23.31 -2.89
N GLY A 68 2.89 -24.16 -2.11
CA GLY A 68 3.20 -24.35 -0.70
C GLY A 68 2.50 -23.38 0.25
N GLY A 69 1.36 -22.81 -0.11
CA GLY A 69 0.60 -21.87 0.72
C GLY A 69 -0.07 -22.51 1.94
N PRO A 70 -0.33 -21.70 2.97
CA PRO A 70 -1.16 -22.07 4.11
C PRO A 70 -2.62 -22.20 3.68
N SER A 71 -3.50 -22.52 4.63
CA SER A 71 -4.94 -22.56 4.45
C SER A 71 -5.49 -21.31 3.73
N GLU A 72 -6.55 -21.45 2.99
CA GLU A 72 -7.20 -20.43 2.17
C GLU A 72 -7.34 -19.05 2.84
N GLU A 73 -7.75 -18.98 4.08
CA GLU A 73 -7.98 -17.76 4.87
C GLU A 73 -6.75 -16.83 4.94
N SER A 74 -5.56 -17.39 5.10
CA SER A 74 -4.32 -16.60 5.15
C SER A 74 -3.91 -16.05 3.80
N ASN A 75 -4.31 -16.71 2.70
CA ASN A 75 -4.00 -16.27 1.34
C ASN A 75 -4.87 -15.07 0.91
N GLU A 76 -6.09 -14.95 1.41
CA GLU A 76 -7.00 -13.85 1.06
C GLU A 76 -6.45 -12.51 1.55
N ILE A 77 -6.00 -12.44 2.81
CA ILE A 77 -5.37 -11.24 3.37
C ILE A 77 -4.15 -10.82 2.52
N PHE A 78 -3.28 -11.74 2.17
CA PHE A 78 -2.11 -11.45 1.32
C PHE A 78 -2.50 -10.98 -0.07
N THR A 79 -3.48 -11.63 -0.68
CA THR A 79 -3.95 -11.28 -2.02
C THR A 79 -4.57 -9.89 -2.02
N SER A 80 -5.32 -9.56 -0.98
CA SER A 80 -5.96 -8.26 -0.81
C SER A 80 -4.93 -7.14 -0.74
N ILE A 81 -3.98 -7.23 0.19
CA ILE A 81 -2.95 -6.22 0.40
C ILE A 81 -2.01 -6.10 -0.82
N THR A 82 -1.75 -7.20 -1.52
CA THR A 82 -0.83 -7.22 -2.67
C THR A 82 -1.50 -6.99 -4.01
N SER A 83 -2.78 -6.70 -4.06
CA SER A 83 -3.55 -6.65 -5.33
C SER A 83 -2.96 -5.70 -6.38
N ALA A 84 -2.49 -4.53 -5.97
CA ALA A 84 -1.88 -3.55 -6.87
C ALA A 84 -0.52 -4.03 -7.42
N ALA A 85 0.29 -4.67 -6.58
CA ALA A 85 1.57 -5.25 -6.99
C ALA A 85 1.37 -6.49 -7.88
N ASN A 86 0.41 -7.33 -7.53
CA ASN A 86 0.10 -8.56 -8.25
C ASN A 86 -0.33 -8.31 -9.70
N ALA A 87 -1.03 -7.21 -9.96
CA ALA A 87 -1.41 -6.85 -11.32
C ALA A 87 -0.21 -6.69 -12.27
N ARG A 88 0.94 -6.23 -11.76
CA ARG A 88 2.18 -6.09 -12.54
C ARG A 88 2.88 -7.40 -12.81
N LEU A 89 2.67 -8.38 -11.99
CA LEU A 89 3.37 -9.66 -12.01
C LEU A 89 2.59 -10.76 -12.73
N ALA A 90 1.26 -10.63 -12.83
CA ALA A 90 0.38 -11.65 -13.40
C ALA A 90 0.76 -11.98 -14.86
N PRO A 91 0.65 -13.23 -15.28
CA PRO A 91 0.28 -14.42 -14.51
C PRO A 91 1.45 -15.10 -13.77
N TYR A 92 2.61 -14.50 -13.75
CA TYR A 92 3.85 -15.05 -13.17
C TYR A 92 4.37 -14.14 -12.06
N GLY A 93 5.02 -14.67 -11.07
CA GLY A 93 5.40 -13.94 -9.87
C GLY A 93 6.69 -13.12 -9.94
N SER A 94 7.20 -12.75 -11.12
CA SER A 94 8.47 -11.99 -11.21
C SER A 94 8.61 -11.13 -12.46
N VAL A 95 9.53 -10.17 -12.39
CA VAL A 95 9.97 -9.30 -13.50
C VAL A 95 11.40 -9.68 -13.87
N ALA A 96 11.73 -9.70 -15.16
CA ALA A 96 13.06 -10.02 -15.63
C ALA A 96 14.09 -8.94 -15.25
N ALA A 97 15.31 -9.34 -14.98
CA ALA A 97 16.39 -8.39 -14.76
C ALA A 97 16.65 -7.57 -16.04
N GLY A 98 16.85 -6.28 -15.90
CA GLY A 98 17.01 -5.35 -17.03
C GLY A 98 15.70 -4.80 -17.60
N GLN A 99 14.55 -5.41 -17.30
CA GLN A 99 13.25 -5.01 -17.83
C GLN A 99 12.85 -3.59 -17.42
N LEU A 100 13.07 -3.26 -16.14
CA LEU A 100 12.76 -1.94 -15.59
C LEU A 100 13.62 -0.85 -16.23
N SER A 101 14.93 -1.09 -16.36
CA SER A 101 15.85 -0.15 -17.03
C SER A 101 15.52 0.06 -18.49
N ASP A 102 15.17 -1.00 -19.21
CA ASP A 102 14.82 -0.92 -20.63
C ASP A 102 13.51 -0.16 -20.84
N SER A 103 12.48 -0.46 -20.04
CA SER A 103 11.19 0.22 -20.07
C SER A 103 11.36 1.73 -19.84
N LEU A 104 11.98 2.09 -18.73
CA LEU A 104 12.17 3.48 -18.36
C LEU A 104 13.11 4.21 -19.33
N GLY A 105 14.15 3.53 -19.85
CA GLY A 105 15.01 4.07 -20.90
C GLY A 105 14.22 4.46 -22.15
N HIS A 106 13.29 3.61 -22.57
CA HIS A 106 12.39 3.89 -23.68
C HIS A 106 11.42 5.03 -23.34
N PHE A 107 10.78 5.01 -22.14
CA PHE A 107 9.87 6.08 -21.69
C PHE A 107 10.58 7.45 -21.71
N ARG A 108 11.79 7.52 -21.16
CA ARG A 108 12.60 8.75 -21.14
C ARG A 108 13.00 9.22 -22.54
N SER A 109 13.11 8.31 -23.52
CA SER A 109 13.44 8.64 -24.91
C SER A 109 12.29 9.23 -25.72
N LEU A 110 11.02 9.01 -25.27
CA LEU A 110 9.86 9.58 -25.93
C LEU A 110 9.92 11.11 -25.89
N ALA A 111 9.45 11.74 -26.95
CA ALA A 111 9.29 13.18 -26.99
C ALA A 111 8.32 13.65 -25.90
N SER A 112 8.68 14.70 -25.17
CA SER A 112 7.75 15.38 -24.28
C SER A 112 6.69 16.12 -25.09
N ASN A 113 5.45 16.15 -24.58
CA ASN A 113 4.41 17.01 -25.17
C ASN A 113 4.51 18.48 -24.71
N GLY A 114 5.41 18.79 -23.75
CA GLY A 114 5.63 20.13 -23.22
C GLY A 114 4.74 20.53 -22.04
N SER A 115 3.87 19.64 -21.56
CA SER A 115 3.05 19.86 -20.36
C SER A 115 3.90 20.00 -19.11
N ASN A 116 3.35 20.71 -18.12
CA ASN A 116 3.94 20.79 -16.77
C ASN A 116 2.93 20.23 -15.76
N TRP A 117 3.42 19.39 -14.88
CA TRP A 117 2.69 18.88 -13.74
C TRP A 117 2.87 19.77 -12.52
N SER A 118 1.83 19.88 -11.72
CA SER A 118 1.86 20.51 -10.39
C SER A 118 1.25 19.57 -9.36
N GLU A 119 1.91 19.44 -8.23
CA GLU A 119 1.43 18.63 -7.12
C GLU A 119 0.25 19.34 -6.44
N VAL A 120 -0.80 18.58 -6.14
CA VAL A 120 -2.03 19.06 -5.50
C VAL A 120 -1.98 18.80 -3.99
N THR A 121 -1.38 17.69 -3.60
CA THR A 121 -1.36 17.16 -2.22
C THR A 121 -0.03 17.42 -1.49
N ASN A 122 0.70 18.45 -1.87
CA ASN A 122 1.91 18.90 -1.16
C ASN A 122 1.61 19.68 0.13
N LEU A 123 0.59 19.26 0.86
CA LEU A 123 0.01 19.93 2.02
C LEU A 123 0.03 18.98 3.21
N PRO A 124 0.00 19.52 4.45
CA PRO A 124 -0.23 18.68 5.62
C PRO A 124 -1.53 17.90 5.48
N TYR A 125 -1.51 16.65 5.92
CA TYR A 125 -2.70 15.80 5.98
C TYR A 125 -3.02 15.50 7.44
N ASP A 126 -4.04 16.19 7.96
CA ASP A 126 -4.56 16.00 9.32
C ASP A 126 -5.64 14.91 9.29
N ALA A 127 -5.26 13.73 9.76
CA ALA A 127 -6.15 12.59 9.85
C ALA A 127 -7.02 12.60 11.12
N ASP A 128 -6.77 13.52 12.05
CA ASP A 128 -7.46 13.62 13.34
C ASP A 128 -8.29 14.90 13.50
N ASP A 129 -8.58 15.66 12.42
CA ASP A 129 -9.39 16.85 12.51
C ASP A 129 -10.80 16.53 13.06
N PRO A 130 -11.21 17.11 14.18
CA PRO A 130 -12.45 16.75 14.86
C PRO A 130 -13.73 17.06 14.06
N ASN A 131 -13.66 17.91 13.03
CA ASN A 131 -14.82 18.24 12.20
C ASN A 131 -14.98 17.30 10.99
N TYR A 132 -13.95 16.54 10.66
CA TYR A 132 -13.91 15.64 9.51
C TYR A 132 -13.67 14.20 9.91
N ARG A 133 -13.16 13.98 11.10
CA ARG A 133 -12.82 12.67 11.61
C ARG A 133 -13.99 11.70 11.53
N ASP A 134 -13.74 10.52 11.02
CA ASP A 134 -14.63 9.39 11.11
C ASP A 134 -14.72 8.92 12.58
N PRO A 135 -15.87 9.03 13.24
CA PRO A 135 -16.00 8.65 14.64
C PRO A 135 -16.02 7.12 14.85
N ASP A 136 -16.28 6.36 13.79
CA ASP A 136 -16.39 4.91 13.85
C ASP A 136 -15.06 4.22 13.54
N PHE A 137 -14.24 4.83 12.71
CA PHE A 137 -13.02 4.21 12.22
C PHE A 137 -11.93 5.26 11.99
N SER A 138 -10.99 5.38 12.91
CA SER A 138 -9.85 6.28 12.74
C SER A 138 -8.75 5.59 11.94
N ASN A 139 -8.37 6.16 10.83
CA ASN A 139 -7.28 5.66 10.00
C ASN A 139 -5.89 5.93 10.59
N SER A 140 -5.77 6.88 11.49
CA SER A 140 -4.51 7.26 12.12
C SER A 140 -4.34 6.69 13.52
N SER A 141 -4.97 5.55 13.81
CA SER A 141 -4.93 4.90 15.12
C SER A 141 -5.43 5.77 16.29
N GLY A 142 -6.27 6.76 15.96
CA GLY A 142 -6.90 7.59 16.97
C GLY A 142 -5.98 8.52 17.71
N GLY A 143 -4.86 8.92 17.17
CA GLY A 143 -3.92 9.81 17.84
C GLY A 143 -2.65 10.09 17.05
N ALA A 144 -2.58 9.65 15.81
CA ALA A 144 -1.42 9.89 14.97
C ALA A 144 -1.35 11.32 14.39
N GLY A 145 -2.46 12.06 14.37
CA GLY A 145 -2.52 13.44 13.91
C GLY A 145 -2.15 13.58 12.43
N TYR A 146 -1.07 14.30 12.15
CA TYR A 146 -0.57 14.42 10.78
C TYR A 146 0.08 13.15 10.30
N VAL A 147 -0.33 12.69 9.11
CA VAL A 147 0.15 11.48 8.47
C VAL A 147 0.76 11.75 7.09
N ALA A 148 1.49 10.78 6.59
CA ALA A 148 2.01 10.67 5.23
C ALA A 148 1.79 9.23 4.75
N GLY A 149 2.35 8.83 3.60
CA GLY A 149 2.33 7.43 3.19
C GLY A 149 3.43 6.60 3.85
N ARG A 150 3.38 5.29 3.60
CA ARG A 150 4.26 4.28 4.19
C ARG A 150 5.75 4.57 4.02
N ILE A 151 6.48 4.46 5.13
CA ILE A 151 7.93 4.63 5.22
C ILE A 151 8.59 3.30 5.57
N THR A 152 9.31 2.72 4.63
CA THR A 152 9.96 1.42 4.75
C THR A 152 11.45 1.50 5.09
N GLY A 153 12.07 2.67 4.94
CA GLY A 153 13.48 2.88 5.29
C GLY A 153 13.69 4.18 6.06
N LEU A 154 14.47 4.12 7.14
CA LEU A 154 14.94 5.29 7.89
C LEU A 154 16.44 5.22 8.10
N ALA A 155 17.11 6.35 7.90
CA ALA A 155 18.51 6.50 8.25
C ALA A 155 18.75 7.91 8.83
N ALA A 156 19.79 8.08 9.63
CA ALA A 156 20.15 9.39 10.15
C ALA A 156 21.68 9.54 10.28
N GLY A 157 22.20 10.71 9.95
CA GLY A 157 23.62 11.01 10.06
C GLY A 157 23.93 12.45 9.65
N ASP A 158 25.03 12.97 10.17
CA ASP A 158 25.54 14.32 9.89
C ASP A 158 24.49 15.45 9.94
N GLY A 159 23.57 15.35 10.92
CA GLY A 159 22.51 16.34 11.14
C GLY A 159 21.32 16.21 10.19
N TYR A 160 21.16 15.10 9.50
CA TYR A 160 20.00 14.82 8.65
C TYR A 160 19.30 13.53 9.06
N LEU A 161 17.98 13.54 8.89
CA LEU A 161 17.11 12.37 8.87
C LEU A 161 16.74 12.09 7.41
N PHE A 162 16.80 10.82 7.03
CA PHE A 162 16.40 10.33 5.73
C PHE A 162 15.20 9.38 5.88
N ALA A 163 14.18 9.57 5.06
CA ALA A 163 12.99 8.73 5.02
C ALA A 163 12.74 8.24 3.60
N GLY A 164 12.63 6.94 3.44
CA GLY A 164 12.31 6.28 2.18
C GLY A 164 10.86 5.83 2.17
N GLY A 165 10.06 6.43 1.29
CA GLY A 165 8.69 5.98 1.05
C GLY A 165 8.66 4.67 0.28
N ALA A 166 7.72 3.78 0.59
CA ALA A 166 7.60 2.47 -0.08
C ALA A 166 7.67 2.60 -1.62
N ASN A 167 7.00 3.61 -2.17
CA ASN A 167 7.04 3.98 -3.61
C ASN A 167 7.29 5.47 -3.85
N GLY A 168 7.71 6.20 -2.83
CA GLY A 168 7.83 7.66 -2.87
C GLY A 168 9.25 8.17 -3.06
N GLY A 169 10.25 7.29 -3.04
CA GLY A 169 11.66 7.66 -3.05
C GLY A 169 12.15 8.19 -1.70
N VAL A 170 13.35 8.73 -1.69
CA VAL A 170 14.03 9.20 -0.50
C VAL A 170 13.88 10.71 -0.33
N PHE A 171 13.44 11.07 0.85
CA PHE A 171 13.43 12.45 1.36
C PHE A 171 14.47 12.61 2.45
N ARG A 172 15.04 13.79 2.54
CA ARG A 172 15.89 14.20 3.65
C ARG A 172 15.31 15.38 4.40
N LYS A 173 15.58 15.45 5.69
CA LYS A 173 15.18 16.56 6.57
C LYS A 173 16.36 16.95 7.43
N LYS A 174 16.72 18.24 7.44
CA LYS A 174 17.77 18.73 8.33
C LYS A 174 17.26 18.79 9.76
N LEU A 175 18.00 18.16 10.68
CA LEU A 175 17.73 18.20 12.11
C LEU A 175 18.56 19.34 12.72
N ASN A 176 17.91 20.46 13.02
CA ASN A 176 18.60 21.63 13.57
C ASN A 176 18.83 21.52 15.08
N ASN A 177 17.87 20.88 15.77
CA ASN A 177 17.96 20.59 17.20
C ASN A 177 17.25 19.27 17.51
N ALA A 178 18.01 18.21 17.74
CA ALA A 178 17.43 16.90 18.04
C ALA A 178 16.56 16.89 19.31
N ALA A 179 16.72 17.84 20.21
CA ALA A 179 15.90 17.98 21.43
C ALA A 179 14.56 18.70 21.17
N ASP A 180 14.48 19.50 20.10
CA ASP A 180 13.29 20.26 19.74
C ASP A 180 12.99 20.11 18.23
N PRO A 181 12.14 19.17 17.86
CA PRO A 181 11.79 18.92 16.46
C PRO A 181 11.06 20.08 15.76
N SER A 182 10.55 21.06 16.49
CA SER A 182 9.88 22.24 15.89
C SER A 182 10.82 23.13 15.08
N ASP A 183 12.14 23.04 15.33
CA ASP A 183 13.18 23.78 14.61
C ASP A 183 13.71 23.03 13.38
N ASP A 184 13.23 21.82 13.09
CA ASP A 184 13.73 21.04 11.98
C ASP A 184 13.39 21.66 10.61
N GLY A 185 14.25 21.39 9.63
CA GLY A 185 14.04 21.83 8.24
C GLY A 185 12.84 21.15 7.57
N ALA A 186 12.50 21.61 6.39
CA ALA A 186 11.50 20.95 5.55
C ALA A 186 12.05 19.63 4.96
N TRP A 187 11.15 18.72 4.58
CA TRP A 187 11.50 17.55 3.79
C TRP A 187 11.85 17.94 2.35
N GLU A 188 12.93 17.42 1.85
CA GLU A 188 13.45 17.63 0.50
C GLU A 188 13.61 16.29 -0.22
N PRO A 189 12.96 16.05 -1.39
CA PRO A 189 13.18 14.83 -2.18
C PRO A 189 14.59 14.84 -2.77
N ILE A 190 15.29 13.71 -2.69
CA ILE A 190 16.66 13.59 -3.19
C ILE A 190 16.88 12.42 -4.15
N SER A 191 15.82 11.71 -4.57
CA SER A 191 15.94 10.52 -5.44
C SER A 191 15.10 10.57 -6.70
N ASP A 192 14.42 11.67 -7.03
CA ASP A 192 13.48 11.74 -8.13
C ASP A 192 14.08 11.47 -9.52
N GLY A 193 15.40 11.54 -9.66
CA GLY A 193 16.12 11.35 -10.93
C GLY A 193 16.54 9.92 -11.24
N ILE A 194 16.38 8.96 -10.32
CA ILE A 194 16.85 7.57 -10.50
C ILE A 194 15.81 6.64 -11.13
N LEU A 195 16.15 5.35 -11.29
CA LEU A 195 15.36 4.36 -12.02
C LEU A 195 14.24 3.73 -11.21
N SER A 196 14.20 3.89 -9.88
CA SER A 196 13.14 3.37 -9.02
C SER A 196 13.01 4.21 -7.76
N LEU A 197 11.80 4.57 -7.39
CA LEU A 197 11.47 5.25 -6.13
C LEU A 197 10.95 4.29 -5.06
N SER A 198 11.00 2.98 -5.30
CA SER A 198 10.63 1.99 -4.31
C SER A 198 11.75 1.78 -3.31
N THR A 199 11.46 1.83 -2.01
CA THR A 199 12.45 1.72 -0.92
C THR A 199 12.33 0.39 -0.22
N GLY A 200 13.41 -0.38 -0.21
CA GLY A 200 13.53 -1.56 0.65
C GLY A 200 14.25 -1.26 1.97
N ASP A 201 15.38 -0.51 1.91
CA ASP A 201 16.13 -0.14 3.10
C ASP A 201 16.95 1.13 2.89
N LEU A 202 17.24 1.84 3.96
CA LEU A 202 18.17 2.97 4.00
C LEU A 202 19.19 2.77 5.12
N GLU A 203 20.46 3.00 4.82
CA GLU A 203 21.51 3.00 5.83
C GLU A 203 22.48 4.20 5.63
N TYR A 204 22.79 4.88 6.72
CA TYR A 204 23.83 5.91 6.72
C TYR A 204 25.11 5.32 7.29
N HIS A 205 26.09 5.06 6.44
CA HIS A 205 27.32 4.38 6.81
C HIS A 205 28.55 5.16 6.30
N ASP A 206 29.50 5.41 7.18
CA ASP A 206 30.78 6.12 6.89
C ASP A 206 30.61 7.40 6.06
N GLY A 207 29.63 8.26 6.43
CA GLY A 207 29.42 9.54 5.80
C GLY A 207 28.65 9.51 4.47
N ALA A 208 28.08 8.37 4.11
CA ALA A 208 27.29 8.19 2.90
C ALA A 208 25.94 7.55 3.18
N LEU A 209 24.94 7.94 2.39
CA LEU A 209 23.63 7.30 2.36
C LEU A 209 23.62 6.16 1.34
N TRP A 210 23.27 4.99 1.80
CA TRP A 210 23.01 3.81 0.98
C TRP A 210 21.51 3.67 0.81
N TYR A 211 21.08 3.55 -0.43
CA TYR A 211 19.67 3.39 -0.79
C TYR A 211 19.46 2.07 -1.51
N ALA A 212 18.85 1.14 -0.81
CA ALA A 212 18.43 -0.17 -1.30
C ALA A 212 17.03 -0.03 -1.92
N THR A 213 16.91 -0.23 -3.23
CA THR A 213 15.63 -0.09 -3.92
C THR A 213 14.87 -1.41 -4.01
N GLY A 214 13.54 -1.31 -4.17
CA GLY A 214 12.63 -2.45 -4.25
C GLY A 214 12.07 -2.84 -2.88
N GLU A 215 10.80 -2.65 -2.71
CA GLU A 215 10.04 -2.94 -1.49
C GLU A 215 9.38 -4.31 -1.61
N ALA A 216 9.60 -5.20 -0.65
CA ALA A 216 9.12 -6.58 -0.66
C ALA A 216 8.21 -6.92 0.53
N ASN A 217 7.80 -5.95 1.34
CA ASN A 217 7.02 -6.18 2.55
C ASN A 217 5.69 -6.88 2.28
N THR A 218 5.02 -6.53 1.18
CA THR A 218 3.73 -7.11 0.79
C THR A 218 3.85 -8.36 -0.09
N GLY A 219 5.05 -8.72 -0.53
CA GLY A 219 5.29 -9.89 -1.38
C GLY A 219 6.73 -10.02 -1.81
N ALA A 220 7.08 -11.13 -2.42
CA ALA A 220 8.45 -11.40 -2.89
C ALA A 220 8.93 -10.40 -3.96
N THR A 221 8.02 -9.68 -4.60
CA THR A 221 8.28 -8.78 -5.74
C THR A 221 7.24 -7.67 -5.81
N SER A 222 6.78 -7.16 -4.68
CA SER A 222 5.70 -6.17 -4.60
C SER A 222 5.99 -4.91 -5.40
N TYR A 223 7.18 -4.36 -5.21
CA TYR A 223 7.67 -3.22 -5.98
C TYR A 223 9.14 -3.45 -6.28
N VAL A 224 9.42 -3.84 -7.52
CA VAL A 224 10.77 -4.15 -7.94
C VAL A 224 11.66 -2.91 -7.96
N GLY A 225 12.92 -3.11 -7.57
CA GLY A 225 13.92 -2.06 -7.53
C GLY A 225 14.85 -2.06 -8.73
N SER A 226 15.64 -1.01 -8.81
CA SER A 226 16.70 -0.83 -9.81
C SER A 226 18.12 -1.15 -9.27
N GLY A 227 18.20 -1.66 -8.06
CA GLY A 227 19.47 -2.03 -7.41
C GLY A 227 19.82 -1.14 -6.22
N MET A 228 21.12 -1.11 -5.89
CA MET A 228 21.67 -0.35 -4.76
C MET A 228 22.33 0.95 -5.24
N TYR A 229 22.04 2.04 -4.54
CA TYR A 229 22.65 3.35 -4.78
C TYR A 229 23.47 3.79 -3.57
N HIS A 230 24.55 4.54 -3.84
CA HIS A 230 25.44 5.08 -2.80
C HIS A 230 25.68 6.57 -3.04
N ASN A 231 25.36 7.41 -2.09
CA ASN A 231 25.50 8.86 -2.21
C ASN A 231 26.23 9.46 -1.00
N ALA A 232 27.51 9.75 -1.20
CA ALA A 232 28.34 10.45 -0.21
C ALA A 232 28.05 11.96 -0.11
N ARG A 233 27.11 12.48 -0.92
CA ARG A 233 26.75 13.89 -0.98
C ARG A 233 25.36 14.16 -0.35
N ALA A 234 24.68 13.12 0.14
CA ALA A 234 23.30 13.21 0.62
C ALA A 234 23.08 14.28 1.70
N THR A 235 24.12 14.59 2.49
CA THR A 235 24.11 15.63 3.54
C THR A 235 24.62 17.00 3.06
N SER A 236 24.91 17.17 1.76
CA SER A 236 25.29 18.47 1.22
C SER A 236 24.22 19.54 1.52
N PRO A 237 24.58 20.74 1.99
CA PRO A 237 23.60 21.81 2.19
C PRO A 237 22.96 22.29 0.87
N ASP A 238 23.62 22.07 -0.27
CA ASP A 238 23.07 22.32 -1.59
C ASP A 238 22.22 21.12 -2.05
N LEU A 239 20.93 21.34 -2.22
CA LEU A 239 19.98 20.30 -2.60
C LEU A 239 20.29 19.69 -3.97
N ALA A 240 20.75 20.46 -4.93
CA ALA A 240 21.11 19.96 -6.26
C ALA A 240 22.30 18.99 -6.20
N THR A 241 23.28 19.26 -5.33
CA THR A 241 24.41 18.37 -5.08
C THR A 241 24.00 17.10 -4.33
N ALA A 242 23.01 17.19 -3.45
CA ALA A 242 22.56 16.07 -2.63
C ALA A 242 21.73 15.03 -3.39
N GLN A 243 21.30 15.32 -4.62
CA GLN A 243 20.47 14.41 -5.40
C GLN A 243 21.20 13.11 -5.72
N PHE A 244 20.44 12.00 -5.63
CA PHE A 244 20.83 10.76 -6.27
C PHE A 244 20.72 10.88 -7.79
N THR A 245 21.60 10.21 -8.47
CA THR A 245 21.64 10.10 -9.95
C THR A 245 21.85 8.64 -10.35
N ASP A 246 21.61 8.31 -11.61
CA ASP A 246 21.87 6.96 -12.12
C ASP A 246 23.35 6.56 -11.97
N ASN A 247 24.29 7.53 -11.88
CA ASN A 247 25.72 7.29 -11.65
C ASN A 247 26.04 6.84 -10.21
N ASP A 248 25.16 7.02 -9.27
CA ASP A 248 25.32 6.57 -7.89
C ASP A 248 24.93 5.09 -7.72
N ARG A 249 24.41 4.45 -8.77
CA ARG A 249 24.09 3.02 -8.78
C ARG A 249 25.38 2.19 -8.74
N LEU A 250 25.40 1.22 -7.84
CA LEU A 250 26.51 0.29 -7.67
C LEU A 250 26.27 -1.00 -8.47
N GLY A 251 27.27 -1.40 -9.24
CA GLY A 251 27.20 -2.58 -10.11
C GLY A 251 26.46 -2.31 -11.42
N GLY A 252 25.94 -3.38 -12.01
CA GLY A 252 25.14 -3.38 -13.23
C GLY A 252 23.66 -3.63 -12.94
N THR A 253 23.11 -4.64 -13.61
CA THR A 253 21.70 -5.07 -13.46
C THR A 253 21.54 -6.25 -12.50
N GLU A 254 22.58 -6.63 -11.76
CA GLU A 254 22.58 -7.84 -10.93
C GLU A 254 21.51 -7.81 -9.84
N LEU A 255 21.25 -6.62 -9.28
CA LEU A 255 20.21 -6.41 -8.26
C LEU A 255 18.94 -5.78 -8.80
N GLU A 256 18.83 -5.59 -10.11
CA GLU A 256 17.61 -5.05 -10.71
C GLU A 256 16.47 -6.06 -10.70
N SER A 257 15.25 -5.55 -10.66
CA SER A 257 14.01 -6.35 -10.57
C SER A 257 13.96 -7.24 -9.31
N ARG A 258 14.64 -6.83 -8.24
CA ARG A 258 14.62 -7.45 -6.92
C ARG A 258 14.11 -6.47 -5.88
N GLY A 259 13.56 -6.97 -4.77
CA GLY A 259 13.45 -6.23 -3.54
C GLY A 259 14.74 -6.40 -2.75
N ILE A 260 15.32 -5.32 -2.25
CA ILE A 260 16.48 -5.37 -1.37
C ILE A 260 15.98 -5.08 0.04
N ASN A 261 15.84 -6.11 0.85
CA ASN A 261 15.24 -6.02 2.16
C ASN A 261 16.14 -5.29 3.18
N LYS A 262 17.45 -5.56 3.14
CA LYS A 262 18.42 -4.93 4.05
C LYS A 262 19.79 -4.78 3.41
N VAL A 263 20.49 -3.72 3.77
CA VAL A 263 21.91 -3.54 3.51
C VAL A 263 22.70 -3.55 4.83
N ARG A 264 23.80 -4.32 4.90
CA ARG A 264 24.62 -4.44 6.10
C ARG A 264 26.12 -4.44 5.73
N PHE A 265 26.98 -4.04 6.66
CA PHE A 265 28.40 -3.82 6.40
C PHE A 265 29.30 -4.73 7.25
N ASP A 266 30.29 -5.32 6.60
CA ASP A 266 31.41 -6.03 7.20
C ASP A 266 32.65 -5.14 7.10
N ASP A 267 32.87 -4.35 8.14
CA ASP A 267 34.00 -3.43 8.20
C ASP A 267 35.35 -4.16 8.41
N VAL A 268 35.31 -5.44 8.80
CA VAL A 268 36.51 -6.27 9.01
C VAL A 268 37.06 -6.75 7.68
N HIS A 269 36.20 -7.21 6.78
CA HIS A 269 36.60 -7.74 5.48
C HIS A 269 36.26 -6.79 4.33
N HIS A 270 35.71 -5.62 4.63
CA HIS A 270 35.32 -4.57 3.67
C HIS A 270 34.31 -5.07 2.61
N TRP A 271 33.14 -5.50 3.07
CA TRP A 271 32.02 -5.89 2.22
C TRP A 271 30.73 -5.17 2.61
N ALA A 272 30.00 -4.71 1.60
CA ALA A 272 28.58 -4.41 1.74
C ALA A 272 27.78 -5.64 1.33
N TYR A 273 26.80 -6.04 2.14
CA TYR A 273 25.86 -7.14 1.87
C TYR A 273 24.48 -6.60 1.55
N ALA A 274 23.85 -7.15 0.53
CA ALA A 274 22.46 -6.90 0.17
C ALA A 274 21.65 -8.19 0.38
N ALA A 275 20.75 -8.18 1.37
CA ALA A 275 19.75 -9.20 1.58
C ALA A 275 18.59 -8.94 0.63
N THR A 276 18.30 -9.87 -0.27
CA THR A 276 17.36 -9.63 -1.37
C THR A 276 16.31 -10.72 -1.48
N THR A 277 15.24 -10.45 -2.24
CA THR A 277 14.24 -11.45 -2.62
C THR A 277 14.82 -12.61 -3.44
N ARG A 278 16.10 -12.53 -3.85
CA ARG A 278 16.81 -13.57 -4.61
C ARG A 278 18.23 -13.80 -4.10
N GLY A 279 18.35 -14.15 -2.82
CA GLY A 279 19.62 -14.51 -2.19
C GLY A 279 20.34 -13.35 -1.51
N LEU A 280 21.53 -13.67 -1.00
CA LEU A 280 22.48 -12.72 -0.42
C LEU A 280 23.54 -12.37 -1.45
N TRP A 281 23.76 -11.09 -1.60
CA TRP A 281 24.77 -10.53 -2.51
C TRP A 281 25.77 -9.69 -1.73
N ARG A 282 26.98 -9.56 -2.23
CA ARG A 282 27.96 -8.67 -1.64
C ARG A 282 28.71 -7.84 -2.67
N TYR A 283 29.17 -6.67 -2.25
CA TYR A 283 29.95 -5.72 -3.03
C TYR A 283 31.22 -5.33 -2.28
N PRO A 284 32.40 -5.26 -2.93
CA PRO A 284 33.63 -4.94 -2.24
C PRO A 284 33.73 -3.46 -1.90
N LEU A 285 34.22 -3.20 -0.69
CA LEU A 285 34.56 -1.87 -0.18
C LEU A 285 36.07 -1.68 -0.11
N THR A 286 36.51 -0.44 -0.12
CA THR A 286 37.88 -0.07 0.19
C THR A 286 38.16 -0.21 1.69
N SER A 287 39.40 -0.07 2.10
CA SER A 287 39.78 -0.01 3.52
C SER A 287 39.20 1.20 4.28
N SER A 288 38.56 2.14 3.59
CA SER A 288 37.79 3.25 4.16
C SER A 288 36.29 3.04 3.95
N ASN A 289 35.84 1.82 3.76
CA ASN A 289 34.44 1.40 3.60
C ASN A 289 33.66 2.12 2.46
N SER A 290 34.39 2.71 1.51
CA SER A 290 33.77 3.27 0.30
C SER A 290 33.66 2.21 -0.79
N PRO A 291 32.64 2.22 -1.65
CA PRO A 291 32.51 1.26 -2.75
C PRO A 291 33.73 1.26 -3.68
N VAL A 292 34.18 0.07 -4.07
CA VAL A 292 35.27 -0.07 -5.09
C VAL A 292 34.65 0.16 -6.47
N GLY A 293 35.13 1.18 -7.19
CA GLY A 293 34.60 1.53 -8.51
C GLY A 293 34.72 0.42 -9.54
N GLY A 294 33.77 0.30 -10.44
CA GLY A 294 33.76 -0.63 -11.57
C GLY A 294 33.61 -2.12 -11.20
N GLN A 295 33.15 -2.41 -9.98
CA GLN A 295 32.85 -3.76 -9.54
C GLN A 295 31.38 -4.10 -9.77
N THR A 296 31.03 -5.37 -9.64
CA THR A 296 29.67 -5.89 -9.72
C THR A 296 29.28 -6.58 -8.42
N TRP A 297 27.98 -6.68 -8.16
CA TRP A 297 27.45 -7.47 -7.05
C TRP A 297 27.67 -8.95 -7.31
N THR A 298 28.12 -9.68 -6.31
CA THR A 298 28.37 -11.11 -6.39
C THR A 298 27.39 -11.85 -5.48
N ASN A 299 26.61 -12.77 -6.03
CA ASN A 299 25.79 -13.65 -5.22
C ASN A 299 26.68 -14.59 -4.39
N VAL A 300 26.45 -14.65 -3.08
CA VAL A 300 27.21 -15.49 -2.16
C VAL A 300 26.37 -16.56 -1.51
N PHE A 301 25.03 -16.43 -1.55
CA PHE A 301 24.13 -17.43 -0.99
C PHE A 301 22.76 -17.42 -1.69
N MET A 302 22.34 -18.58 -2.13
CA MET A 302 20.96 -18.92 -2.51
C MET A 302 20.64 -20.30 -1.96
N PRO A 303 19.61 -20.47 -1.13
CA PRO A 303 19.25 -21.79 -0.64
C PRO A 303 18.78 -22.73 -1.76
N ASN A 304 18.18 -22.19 -2.82
CA ASN A 304 17.66 -22.96 -3.97
C ASN A 304 18.14 -22.33 -5.32
N PRO A 305 19.40 -22.51 -5.70
CA PRO A 305 19.94 -21.86 -6.90
C PRO A 305 19.17 -22.21 -8.18
N GLY A 306 18.63 -23.43 -8.28
CA GLY A 306 17.83 -23.87 -9.43
C GLY A 306 16.46 -23.18 -9.55
N ALA A 307 15.96 -22.60 -8.46
CA ALA A 307 14.70 -21.87 -8.45
C ALA A 307 14.88 -20.39 -8.85
N ASP A 308 16.09 -19.86 -8.91
CA ASP A 308 16.33 -18.48 -9.30
C ASP A 308 15.93 -18.18 -10.75
N THR A 309 16.01 -19.19 -11.60
CA THR A 309 15.56 -19.11 -13.00
C THR A 309 14.09 -19.44 -13.19
N ASN A 310 13.42 -19.95 -12.16
CA ASN A 310 12.00 -20.27 -12.21
C ASN A 310 11.18 -19.07 -11.72
N ILE A 311 10.57 -18.39 -12.65
CA ILE A 311 9.73 -17.22 -12.41
C ILE A 311 8.42 -17.54 -11.68
N GLU A 312 8.00 -18.82 -11.63
CA GLU A 312 6.80 -19.27 -10.91
C GLU A 312 7.08 -19.47 -9.41
N THR A 313 8.33 -19.42 -8.98
CA THR A 313 8.72 -19.63 -7.58
C THR A 313 9.73 -18.60 -7.09
N PRO A 314 9.43 -17.29 -7.20
CA PRO A 314 10.38 -16.22 -6.86
C PRO A 314 10.72 -16.15 -5.36
N TYR A 315 9.85 -16.71 -4.50
CA TYR A 315 9.97 -16.71 -3.04
C TYR A 315 10.95 -17.76 -2.48
N LYS A 316 11.51 -18.64 -3.32
CA LYS A 316 12.38 -19.72 -2.84
C LYS A 316 13.81 -19.31 -2.45
N ASN A 317 14.16 -18.06 -2.62
CA ASN A 317 15.49 -17.54 -2.34
C ASN A 317 15.50 -16.22 -1.54
N ILE A 318 14.41 -15.89 -0.85
CA ILE A 318 14.32 -14.64 -0.11
C ILE A 318 15.26 -14.70 1.09
N VAL A 319 16.11 -13.67 1.23
CA VAL A 319 16.90 -13.36 2.41
C VAL A 319 16.33 -12.09 3.02
N ASN A 320 15.85 -12.16 4.26
CA ASN A 320 15.17 -11.03 4.91
C ASN A 320 16.17 -10.07 5.55
N ASP A 321 17.11 -10.57 6.36
CA ASP A 321 18.11 -9.73 7.02
C ASP A 321 19.44 -10.47 7.23
N VAL A 322 20.46 -9.73 7.62
CA VAL A 322 21.83 -10.19 7.86
C VAL A 322 22.38 -9.56 9.14
N ALA A 323 22.97 -10.36 10.00
CA ALA A 323 23.76 -9.91 11.16
C ALA A 323 25.24 -10.25 10.96
N ILE A 324 26.12 -9.30 11.20
CA ILE A 324 27.58 -9.46 11.05
C ILE A 324 28.21 -9.24 12.42
N ASP A 325 29.05 -10.18 12.91
CA ASP A 325 29.72 -10.05 14.20
C ASP A 325 31.02 -9.23 14.09
N ASP A 326 31.68 -8.99 15.26
CA ASP A 326 32.92 -8.21 15.31
C ASP A 326 34.14 -8.93 14.69
N ALA A 327 33.99 -10.18 14.29
CA ALA A 327 35.02 -10.95 13.57
C ALA A 327 34.74 -11.05 12.07
N GLY A 328 33.65 -10.45 11.59
CA GLY A 328 33.22 -10.54 10.19
C GLY A 328 32.50 -11.87 9.89
N GLY A 329 32.08 -12.61 10.90
CA GLY A 329 31.16 -13.73 10.76
C GLY A 329 29.76 -13.24 10.39
N VAL A 330 29.10 -13.93 9.47
CA VAL A 330 27.80 -13.54 8.87
C VAL A 330 26.73 -14.53 9.28
N LEU A 331 25.63 -14.04 9.81
CA LEU A 331 24.36 -14.76 9.97
C LEU A 331 23.33 -14.14 9.03
N LEU A 332 22.54 -14.95 8.37
CA LEU A 332 21.40 -14.49 7.60
C LEU A 332 20.13 -15.28 7.97
N ASN A 333 18.98 -14.66 7.76
CA ASN A 333 17.70 -15.33 7.69
C ASN A 333 17.32 -15.50 6.22
N ALA A 334 17.12 -16.76 5.79
CA ALA A 334 16.51 -17.07 4.50
C ALA A 334 15.15 -17.69 4.77
N ALA A 335 14.09 -17.00 4.42
CA ALA A 335 12.76 -17.48 4.76
C ALA A 335 11.67 -16.85 3.88
N TRP A 336 10.74 -17.69 3.49
CA TRP A 336 9.42 -17.28 3.00
C TRP A 336 8.40 -17.37 4.12
N ARG A 337 7.50 -16.42 4.17
CA ARG A 337 6.47 -16.25 5.22
C ARG A 337 5.41 -17.35 5.25
N SER A 338 5.23 -18.11 4.15
CA SER A 338 4.16 -19.11 4.06
C SER A 338 4.58 -20.33 3.22
N GLY A 339 3.80 -21.41 3.32
CA GLY A 339 3.94 -22.57 2.46
C GLY A 339 5.06 -23.54 2.78
N ASP A 340 5.37 -24.45 1.83
CA ASP A 340 6.49 -25.39 1.94
C ASP A 340 7.81 -24.66 1.73
N ALA A 341 8.31 -24.10 2.80
CA ALA A 341 9.55 -23.37 2.84
C ALA A 341 10.61 -24.17 3.60
N SER A 342 10.90 -25.38 3.14
CA SER A 342 11.87 -26.28 3.77
C SER A 342 13.29 -25.72 3.87
N TYR A 343 13.59 -24.64 3.15
CA TYR A 343 14.85 -23.89 3.22
C TYR A 343 14.83 -22.83 4.33
N ASN A 344 13.68 -22.51 4.89
CA ASN A 344 13.59 -21.47 5.92
C ASN A 344 14.54 -21.75 7.07
N GLY A 345 15.14 -20.70 7.62
CA GLY A 345 16.03 -20.82 8.75
C GLY A 345 17.15 -19.80 8.75
N PHE A 346 18.00 -19.92 9.75
CA PHE A 346 19.21 -19.13 9.88
C PHE A 346 20.39 -19.89 9.25
N TYR A 347 21.24 -19.17 8.55
CA TYR A 347 22.45 -19.68 7.95
C TYR A 347 23.64 -18.82 8.35
N SER A 348 24.73 -19.45 8.75
CA SER A 348 25.95 -18.73 9.16
C SER A 348 27.15 -19.10 8.31
N SER A 349 28.02 -18.13 8.16
CA SER A 349 29.31 -18.26 7.51
C SER A 349 30.38 -17.53 8.32
N PRO A 350 31.58 -18.08 8.53
CA PRO A 350 32.66 -17.36 9.18
C PRO A 350 33.27 -16.24 8.33
N THR A 351 33.00 -16.18 7.03
CA THR A 351 33.67 -15.27 6.08
C THR A 351 32.72 -14.62 5.07
N GLY A 352 31.43 -14.96 5.09
CA GLY A 352 30.47 -14.52 4.10
C GLY A 352 30.77 -14.94 2.66
N ALA A 353 31.70 -15.85 2.43
CA ALA A 353 32.09 -16.30 1.10
C ALA A 353 31.08 -17.29 0.52
N ALA A 354 30.95 -17.33 -0.80
CA ALA A 354 30.14 -18.31 -1.50
C ALA A 354 30.53 -19.73 -1.11
N GLY A 355 29.53 -20.58 -0.87
CA GLY A 355 29.71 -21.99 -0.48
C GLY A 355 30.12 -22.19 0.98
N SER A 356 30.30 -21.14 1.80
CA SER A 356 30.69 -21.25 3.20
C SER A 356 29.51 -21.25 4.18
N PHE A 357 28.33 -20.86 3.74
CA PHE A 357 27.13 -20.78 4.56
C PHE A 357 26.61 -22.18 4.90
N LYS A 358 26.27 -22.35 6.16
CA LYS A 358 25.66 -23.59 6.70
C LYS A 358 24.43 -23.21 7.51
N GLN A 359 23.38 -23.99 7.36
CA GLN A 359 22.20 -23.83 8.19
C GLN A 359 22.55 -24.00 9.65
N VAL A 360 22.20 -23.02 10.45
CA VAL A 360 22.28 -23.08 11.90
C VAL A 360 21.05 -23.83 12.38
N ASN A 361 21.26 -24.96 13.02
CA ASN A 361 20.20 -25.67 13.70
C ASN A 361 20.30 -25.36 15.19
N PRO A 362 19.68 -24.27 15.65
CA PRO A 362 19.63 -24.00 17.08
C PRO A 362 18.81 -25.10 17.72
N GLN A 363 19.43 -25.83 18.63
CA GLN A 363 18.86 -27.03 19.25
C GLN A 363 17.43 -26.78 19.72
N GLY A 364 16.48 -27.19 18.91
CA GLY A 364 15.07 -27.41 19.28
C GLY A 364 14.12 -26.26 19.20
N THR A 365 14.50 -25.00 18.89
CA THR A 365 13.58 -23.85 18.96
C THR A 365 13.33 -23.10 17.65
N LEU A 366 14.20 -23.18 16.66
CA LEU A 366 14.08 -22.44 15.40
C LEU A 366 14.15 -23.37 14.16
N GLY A 367 13.26 -24.36 14.08
CA GLY A 367 13.11 -25.22 12.91
C GLY A 367 12.47 -24.45 11.72
N TYR A 368 12.69 -24.91 10.50
CA TYR A 368 12.22 -24.24 9.28
C TYR A 368 10.72 -23.89 9.29
N GLN A 369 9.89 -24.70 9.92
CA GLN A 369 8.45 -24.44 10.05
C GLN A 369 8.10 -23.29 11.00
N GLN A 370 9.07 -22.79 11.77
CA GLN A 370 8.89 -21.75 12.76
C GLN A 370 9.58 -20.44 12.40
N VAL A 371 10.40 -20.44 11.36
CA VAL A 371 11.18 -19.27 10.95
C VAL A 371 10.66 -18.76 9.62
N GLY A 372 10.00 -17.62 9.66
CA GLY A 372 9.59 -16.84 8.51
C GLY A 372 10.33 -15.51 8.45
N ASN A 373 9.62 -14.44 8.14
CA ASN A 373 10.20 -13.10 8.11
C ASN A 373 10.88 -12.77 9.45
N THR A 374 12.13 -12.30 9.38
CA THR A 374 12.96 -12.08 10.58
C THR A 374 13.85 -10.88 10.37
N GLU A 375 13.94 -10.01 11.37
CA GLU A 375 14.94 -8.97 11.49
C GLU A 375 15.86 -9.16 12.69
N PHE A 376 17.12 -8.71 12.56
CA PHE A 376 18.16 -8.81 13.56
C PHE A 376 18.61 -7.45 14.10
N ALA A 377 18.98 -7.39 15.38
CA ALA A 377 19.62 -6.22 15.97
C ALA A 377 20.74 -6.60 16.93
N TRP A 378 21.87 -5.89 16.81
CA TRP A 378 22.96 -6.00 17.76
C TRP A 378 22.80 -5.05 18.94
N GLY A 379 22.77 -5.60 20.14
CA GLY A 379 23.01 -4.83 21.36
C GLY A 379 24.50 -4.65 21.58
N THR A 380 24.96 -3.40 21.56
CA THR A 380 26.37 -3.04 21.69
C THR A 380 26.67 -2.42 23.04
N ASP A 381 27.89 -2.58 23.53
CA ASP A 381 28.37 -1.81 24.67
C ASP A 381 28.76 -0.37 24.31
N SER A 382 29.10 0.45 25.27
CA SER A 382 29.48 1.85 25.06
C SER A 382 30.74 2.07 24.19
N ALA A 383 31.50 0.99 23.95
CA ALA A 383 32.63 0.99 23.03
C ALA A 383 32.27 0.50 21.62
N GLY A 384 31.01 0.16 21.39
CA GLY A 384 30.49 -0.33 20.12
C GLY A 384 30.67 -1.84 19.89
N HIS A 385 31.20 -2.59 20.87
CA HIS A 385 31.34 -4.03 20.69
C HIS A 385 29.99 -4.73 20.80
N LYS A 386 29.74 -5.65 19.89
CA LYS A 386 28.54 -6.48 19.81
C LYS A 386 28.51 -7.51 20.95
N LYS A 387 27.51 -7.44 21.84
CA LYS A 387 27.39 -8.26 23.05
C LYS A 387 26.24 -9.24 22.99
N VAL A 388 25.15 -8.82 22.42
CA VAL A 388 23.89 -9.56 22.38
C VAL A 388 23.33 -9.45 20.97
N LEU A 389 22.79 -10.55 20.45
CA LEU A 389 22.06 -10.52 19.19
C LEU A 389 20.57 -10.79 19.45
N TYR A 390 19.73 -9.90 18.96
CA TYR A 390 18.28 -10.02 19.02
C TYR A 390 17.69 -10.40 17.67
N ALA A 391 16.50 -11.01 17.68
CA ALA A 391 15.72 -11.29 16.49
C ALA A 391 14.22 -11.19 16.79
N VAL A 392 13.45 -10.57 15.91
CA VAL A 392 12.00 -10.69 15.85
C VAL A 392 11.65 -11.65 14.73
N VAL A 393 10.82 -12.65 15.01
CA VAL A 393 10.62 -13.81 14.10
C VAL A 393 9.14 -14.07 13.89
N GLU A 394 8.71 -14.06 12.65
CA GLU A 394 7.41 -14.56 12.19
C GLU A 394 7.43 -16.10 12.07
N SER A 395 6.26 -16.74 12.15
CA SER A 395 6.09 -18.18 12.05
C SER A 395 5.16 -18.58 10.90
N PRO A 396 5.68 -19.21 9.84
CA PRO A 396 4.86 -19.79 8.77
C PRO A 396 3.82 -20.79 9.29
N THR A 397 4.15 -21.55 10.32
CA THR A 397 3.20 -22.50 10.94
C THR A 397 2.02 -21.80 11.60
N LYS A 398 2.28 -20.67 12.27
CA LYS A 398 1.19 -19.88 12.86
C LYS A 398 0.35 -19.21 11.78
N LEU A 399 0.98 -18.69 10.74
CA LEU A 399 0.28 -18.13 9.60
C LEU A 399 -0.71 -19.12 8.99
N ALA A 400 -0.32 -20.41 8.91
CA ALA A 400 -1.17 -21.47 8.39
C ALA A 400 -2.32 -21.91 9.33
N HIS A 401 -2.21 -21.64 10.64
CA HIS A 401 -3.10 -22.27 11.63
C HIS A 401 -3.62 -21.34 12.72
N SER A 402 -3.22 -20.08 12.74
CA SER A 402 -3.59 -19.14 13.80
C SER A 402 -3.71 -17.72 13.24
N PRO A 403 -4.88 -17.32 12.76
CA PRO A 403 -5.07 -15.97 12.20
C PRO A 403 -4.94 -14.85 13.25
N GLN A 404 -4.86 -15.19 14.54
CA GLN A 404 -4.81 -14.20 15.63
C GLN A 404 -3.43 -13.60 15.85
N THR A 405 -2.36 -14.31 15.53
CA THR A 405 -0.97 -13.84 15.56
C THR A 405 -0.07 -14.80 14.80
N VAL A 406 0.81 -14.23 14.00
CA VAL A 406 1.85 -14.99 13.30
C VAL A 406 3.22 -14.80 13.94
N LEU A 407 3.33 -14.00 14.99
CA LEU A 407 4.58 -13.81 15.72
C LEU A 407 5.00 -15.13 16.38
N TYR A 408 6.16 -15.66 15.99
CA TYR A 408 6.80 -16.74 16.73
C TYR A 408 7.35 -16.23 18.05
N GLY A 409 8.02 -15.10 18.01
CA GLY A 409 8.51 -14.42 19.19
C GLY A 409 9.65 -13.46 18.94
N VAL A 410 10.03 -12.77 20.01
CA VAL A 410 11.28 -12.01 20.08
C VAL A 410 12.31 -12.88 20.77
N PHE A 411 13.47 -13.01 20.17
CA PHE A 411 14.55 -13.90 20.62
C PHE A 411 15.81 -13.13 20.95
N LYS A 412 16.65 -13.74 21.79
CA LYS A 412 17.93 -13.19 22.22
C LYS A 412 19.00 -14.30 22.22
N SER A 413 20.13 -14.05 21.58
CA SER A 413 21.37 -14.77 21.80
C SER A 413 22.23 -14.01 22.84
N PRO A 414 22.25 -14.41 24.09
CA PRO A 414 22.81 -13.58 25.18
C PRO A 414 24.32 -13.35 25.09
N SER A 415 25.03 -14.23 24.41
CA SER A 415 26.49 -14.13 24.19
C SER A 415 26.84 -13.50 22.85
N GLY A 416 25.87 -13.03 22.06
CA GLY A 416 26.08 -12.55 20.71
C GLY A 416 26.60 -13.62 19.74
N THR A 417 26.48 -14.91 20.09
CA THR A 417 26.91 -15.99 19.20
C THR A 417 25.90 -16.17 18.09
N LEU A 418 26.38 -16.14 16.84
CA LEU A 418 25.52 -16.25 15.64
C LEU A 418 24.68 -17.54 15.62
N ALA A 419 25.25 -18.64 16.08
CA ALA A 419 24.58 -19.94 16.18
C ALA A 419 23.63 -20.08 17.39
N GLY A 420 23.55 -19.09 18.26
CA GLY A 420 22.79 -19.19 19.50
C GLY A 420 23.61 -19.75 20.69
N PRO A 421 22.97 -20.14 21.81
CA PRO A 421 21.56 -20.46 21.95
C PRO A 421 20.65 -19.25 21.85
N TRP A 422 19.48 -19.44 21.19
CA TRP A 422 18.44 -18.43 21.03
C TRP A 422 17.35 -18.62 22.09
N ASN A 423 17.21 -17.66 22.98
CA ASN A 423 16.20 -17.70 24.04
C ASN A 423 15.03 -16.79 23.65
N ARG A 424 13.80 -17.30 23.65
CA ARG A 424 12.62 -16.48 23.46
C ARG A 424 12.40 -15.58 24.67
N ILE A 425 12.38 -14.28 24.47
CA ILE A 425 12.23 -13.26 25.52
C ILE A 425 10.83 -12.64 25.54
N ALA A 426 10.09 -12.73 24.42
CA ALA A 426 8.67 -12.38 24.34
C ALA A 426 7.96 -13.22 23.27
N ASP A 427 6.67 -13.37 23.46
CA ASP A 427 5.69 -13.84 22.49
C ASP A 427 4.50 -12.87 22.47
N SER A 428 3.49 -13.14 21.64
CA SER A 428 2.34 -12.24 21.51
C SER A 428 1.57 -12.07 22.82
N GLY A 429 1.53 -13.09 23.69
CA GLY A 429 0.90 -13.00 25.00
C GLY A 429 1.62 -12.03 25.92
N LYS A 430 2.96 -12.13 26.01
CA LYS A 430 3.77 -11.21 26.82
C LYS A 430 3.71 -9.77 26.31
N LEU A 431 3.64 -9.57 24.98
CA LEU A 431 3.47 -8.25 24.40
C LEU A 431 2.04 -7.72 24.61
N SER A 432 1.01 -8.56 24.53
CA SER A 432 -0.36 -8.17 24.91
C SER A 432 -0.44 -7.63 26.35
N ASP A 433 0.28 -8.24 27.28
CA ASP A 433 0.28 -7.85 28.70
C ASP A 433 1.09 -6.57 28.97
N SER A 434 1.77 -6.00 27.97
CA SER A 434 2.62 -4.81 28.11
C SER A 434 1.89 -3.46 27.93
N GLY A 435 0.57 -3.46 27.82
CA GLY A 435 -0.24 -2.29 27.56
C GLY A 435 -0.70 -2.18 26.11
N SER A 436 -0.56 -3.24 25.34
CA SER A 436 -0.99 -3.32 23.94
C SER A 436 -2.49 -3.12 23.77
N ALA A 437 -2.90 -2.39 22.72
CA ALA A 437 -4.27 -2.26 22.29
C ALA A 437 -4.80 -3.56 21.65
N LEU A 438 -3.91 -4.43 21.17
CA LEU A 438 -4.24 -5.70 20.53
C LEU A 438 -4.41 -6.85 21.55
N HIS A 439 -4.90 -6.55 22.73
CA HIS A 439 -5.18 -7.55 23.74
C HIS A 439 -6.52 -8.26 23.49
N GLY A 440 -6.57 -9.13 22.48
CA GLY A 440 -7.80 -9.80 22.07
C GLY A 440 -8.86 -8.86 21.49
N ALA A 441 -8.42 -7.77 20.90
CA ALA A 441 -9.26 -6.71 20.38
C ALA A 441 -9.92 -7.09 19.06
N GLY A 442 -11.08 -6.47 18.82
CA GLY A 442 -11.90 -6.72 17.65
C GLY A 442 -12.55 -8.12 17.65
N GLY A 443 -13.53 -8.31 16.82
CA GLY A 443 -14.23 -9.60 16.71
C GLY A 443 -13.34 -10.75 16.21
N LEU A 444 -12.14 -10.47 15.67
CA LEU A 444 -11.17 -11.46 15.19
C LEU A 444 -10.14 -11.87 16.24
N ASN A 445 -10.21 -11.35 17.46
CA ASN A 445 -9.26 -11.63 18.55
C ASN A 445 -7.79 -11.41 18.18
N TYR A 446 -7.48 -10.40 17.37
CA TYR A 446 -6.11 -10.08 17.00
C TYR A 446 -5.22 -9.82 18.22
N ARG A 447 -3.96 -10.23 18.10
CA ARG A 447 -2.93 -10.07 19.11
C ARG A 447 -1.65 -9.52 18.46
N PRO A 448 -0.72 -8.99 19.25
CA PRO A 448 0.55 -8.51 18.73
C PRO A 448 1.20 -9.48 17.74
N GLY A 449 1.60 -8.96 16.60
CA GLY A 449 2.23 -9.70 15.52
C GLY A 449 1.24 -10.47 14.64
N VAL A 450 0.00 -10.02 14.50
CA VAL A 450 -0.96 -10.60 13.54
C VAL A 450 -0.45 -10.44 12.11
N GLN A 451 0.31 -9.38 11.83
CA GLN A 451 0.93 -9.07 10.54
C GLN A 451 2.46 -9.08 10.58
N ALA A 452 3.10 -9.85 11.49
CA ALA A 452 4.57 -9.91 11.60
C ALA A 452 5.28 -10.41 10.31
N TRP A 453 4.54 -10.86 9.32
CA TRP A 453 5.02 -11.15 7.97
C TRP A 453 5.20 -9.89 7.13
N TYR A 454 4.52 -8.79 7.48
CA TYR A 454 4.47 -7.53 6.76
C TYR A 454 5.24 -6.45 7.50
N ASN A 455 4.92 -6.23 8.77
CA ASN A 455 5.44 -5.18 9.61
C ASN A 455 6.32 -5.78 10.72
N ASN A 456 7.60 -5.53 10.67
CA ASN A 456 8.49 -5.79 11.78
C ASN A 456 9.73 -4.91 11.70
N PHE A 457 10.24 -4.54 12.84
CA PHE A 457 11.60 -4.08 13.05
C PHE A 457 12.08 -4.48 14.43
N ILE A 458 13.39 -4.51 14.61
CA ILE A 458 14.02 -4.61 15.92
C ILE A 458 15.26 -3.72 15.97
N LEU A 459 15.43 -2.98 17.06
CA LEU A 459 16.60 -2.13 17.30
C LEU A 459 17.02 -2.25 18.77
N ALA A 460 18.31 -2.35 19.03
CA ALA A 460 18.87 -2.13 20.36
C ALA A 460 19.60 -0.78 20.38
N GLU A 461 19.42 0.01 21.44
CA GLU A 461 20.06 1.31 21.58
C GLU A 461 21.59 1.17 21.56
N PRO A 462 22.29 1.87 20.67
CA PRO A 462 23.75 1.86 20.64
C PRO A 462 24.35 2.22 22.00
N GLY A 463 25.22 1.37 22.51
CA GLY A 463 25.84 1.54 23.83
C GLY A 463 25.01 1.02 25.03
N HIS A 464 23.78 0.61 24.79
CA HIS A 464 22.85 0.09 25.82
C HIS A 464 22.25 -1.26 25.38
N PRO A 465 23.01 -2.36 25.49
CA PRO A 465 22.66 -3.65 24.87
C PRO A 465 21.36 -4.27 25.39
N ASP A 466 20.83 -3.83 26.50
CA ASP A 466 19.58 -4.33 27.10
C ASP A 466 18.37 -3.39 26.85
N HIS A 467 18.56 -2.27 26.11
CA HIS A 467 17.47 -1.39 25.72
C HIS A 467 17.07 -1.69 24.27
N VAL A 468 15.87 -2.24 24.09
CA VAL A 468 15.42 -2.82 22.80
C VAL A 468 14.02 -2.34 22.45
N TRP A 469 13.82 -1.94 21.20
CA TRP A 469 12.51 -1.69 20.60
C TRP A 469 12.17 -2.78 19.59
N VAL A 470 10.90 -3.12 19.54
CA VAL A 470 10.29 -3.99 18.53
C VAL A 470 9.09 -3.27 17.94
N GLY A 471 9.04 -3.15 16.63
CA GLY A 471 7.85 -2.72 15.89
C GLY A 471 7.13 -3.91 15.31
N LEU A 472 5.83 -3.88 15.39
CA LEU A 472 4.86 -4.76 14.75
C LEU A 472 3.72 -3.83 14.31
N GLU A 473 2.48 -4.16 14.58
CA GLU A 473 1.36 -3.18 14.44
C GLU A 473 1.57 -2.01 15.42
N GLU A 474 2.23 -2.26 16.54
CA GLU A 474 2.52 -1.32 17.61
C GLU A 474 4.03 -1.22 17.86
N VAL A 475 4.46 -0.22 18.62
CA VAL A 475 5.84 -0.12 19.10
C VAL A 475 5.93 -0.66 20.52
N TYR A 476 6.83 -1.61 20.74
CA TYR A 476 7.14 -2.22 22.03
C TYR A 476 8.55 -1.86 22.47
N GLU A 477 8.76 -1.69 23.78
CA GLU A 477 10.03 -1.29 24.37
C GLU A 477 10.38 -2.16 25.57
N SER A 478 11.64 -2.57 25.67
CA SER A 478 12.20 -3.22 26.85
C SER A 478 13.51 -2.55 27.24
N THR A 479 13.62 -2.06 28.47
CA THR A 479 14.84 -1.45 29.03
C THR A 479 15.68 -2.43 29.83
N ASN A 480 15.34 -3.70 29.83
CA ASN A 480 15.98 -4.75 30.66
C ASN A 480 16.20 -6.07 29.91
N GLY A 481 16.52 -5.96 28.60
CA GLY A 481 16.91 -7.12 27.78
C GLY A 481 15.79 -8.13 27.57
N GLY A 482 14.53 -7.67 27.53
CA GLY A 482 13.35 -8.47 27.28
C GLY A 482 12.73 -9.09 28.54
N SER A 483 13.22 -8.73 29.74
CA SER A 483 12.61 -9.22 30.99
C SER A 483 11.25 -8.62 31.27
N GLY A 484 11.08 -7.33 30.98
CA GLY A 484 9.81 -6.59 30.99
C GLY A 484 9.61 -5.82 29.69
N TRP A 485 8.37 -5.52 29.33
CA TRP A 485 7.98 -4.78 28.15
C TRP A 485 6.95 -3.71 28.47
N SER A 486 6.93 -2.68 27.68
CA SER A 486 5.89 -1.64 27.63
C SER A 486 5.51 -1.39 26.16
N THR A 487 4.37 -0.75 25.94
CA THR A 487 3.87 -0.40 24.58
C THR A 487 3.82 1.12 24.46
N PRO A 488 4.93 1.80 24.15
CA PRO A 488 4.94 3.24 24.01
C PRO A 488 4.13 3.76 22.82
N GLY A 489 3.93 2.96 21.77
CA GLY A 489 3.14 3.33 20.61
C GLY A 489 1.98 2.36 20.36
N PRO A 490 0.89 2.41 21.17
CA PRO A 490 -0.23 1.51 21.05
C PRO A 490 -1.14 1.84 19.85
N TYR A 491 -1.84 0.83 19.34
CA TYR A 491 -2.82 0.94 18.26
C TYR A 491 -4.23 1.20 18.82
N TRP A 492 -4.56 2.47 19.01
CA TRP A 492 -5.75 2.88 19.75
C TRP A 492 -7.09 2.42 19.16
N ASN A 493 -7.18 2.12 17.88
CA ASN A 493 -8.44 1.80 17.23
C ASN A 493 -9.12 0.54 17.77
N PHE A 494 -8.39 -0.39 18.37
CA PHE A 494 -8.93 -1.70 18.71
C PHE A 494 -9.27 -1.91 20.17
N GLY A 495 -8.58 -1.35 21.10
CA GLY A 495 -8.74 -1.70 22.52
C GLY A 495 -9.08 -0.55 23.45
N PHE A 496 -9.06 0.68 22.94
CA PHE A 496 -9.14 1.87 23.78
C PHE A 496 -10.30 2.76 23.37
N ASN A 497 -11.19 3.02 24.32
CA ASN A 497 -12.30 3.95 24.14
C ASN A 497 -11.83 5.39 24.45
N CYS A 498 -10.88 5.88 23.70
CA CYS A 498 -10.35 7.23 23.86
C CYS A 498 -11.05 8.27 22.99
N TRP A 499 -11.92 7.90 22.09
CA TRP A 499 -12.81 8.81 21.41
C TRP A 499 -14.06 9.06 22.24
N ASN A 500 -14.27 10.29 22.65
CA ASN A 500 -15.48 10.67 23.36
C ASN A 500 -16.54 11.16 22.37
N ILE A 501 -17.42 10.27 21.98
CA ILE A 501 -18.54 10.52 21.08
C ILE A 501 -19.40 11.71 21.52
N LEU A 502 -19.70 11.84 22.83
CA LEU A 502 -20.56 12.90 23.34
C LEU A 502 -19.92 14.28 23.29
N GLN A 503 -18.62 14.36 23.25
CA GLN A 503 -17.86 15.61 23.23
C GLN A 503 -17.18 15.88 21.90
N SER A 504 -17.30 14.97 20.94
CA SER A 504 -16.56 15.03 19.66
C SER A 504 -15.08 15.28 19.85
N LYS A 505 -14.51 14.63 20.85
CA LYS A 505 -13.15 14.88 21.27
C LYS A 505 -12.35 13.60 21.30
N ASN A 506 -11.22 13.64 20.61
CA ASN A 506 -10.17 12.64 20.80
C ASN A 506 -9.53 12.86 22.18
N THR A 507 -9.59 11.84 23.02
CA THR A 507 -8.92 11.81 24.33
C THR A 507 -7.76 10.81 24.34
N CYS A 508 -7.48 10.16 23.21
CA CYS A 508 -6.29 9.33 23.07
C CYS A 508 -5.03 10.21 23.17
N PRO A 509 -4.01 9.78 23.89
CA PRO A 509 -2.69 10.37 23.76
C PRO A 509 -2.20 10.30 22.31
N GLU A 510 -1.36 11.25 21.91
CA GLU A 510 -0.64 11.12 20.66
C GLU A 510 0.16 9.83 20.66
N THR A 511 0.12 9.10 19.53
CA THR A 511 0.78 7.83 19.33
C THR A 511 1.40 7.75 17.94
N THR A 512 1.99 6.61 17.58
CA THR A 512 2.40 6.31 16.21
C THR A 512 1.19 5.89 15.37
N HIS A 513 1.31 5.97 14.05
CA HIS A 513 0.45 5.19 13.18
C HIS A 513 0.74 3.70 13.38
N SER A 514 -0.20 2.84 13.02
CA SER A 514 0.03 1.38 13.01
C SER A 514 1.07 0.95 11.98
N ASP A 515 1.45 -0.32 12.07
CA ASP A 515 2.23 -1.05 11.08
C ASP A 515 3.65 -0.47 10.88
N GLN A 516 4.55 -0.95 11.73
CA GLN A 516 5.90 -0.40 11.88
C GLN A 516 6.89 -1.10 10.95
N HIS A 517 7.69 -0.33 10.16
CA HIS A 517 8.61 -0.88 9.16
C HIS A 517 10.08 -0.55 9.39
N SER A 518 10.36 0.59 10.01
CA SER A 518 11.75 1.04 10.15
C SER A 518 11.96 1.84 11.42
N ILE A 519 13.18 1.82 11.93
CA ILE A 519 13.55 2.50 13.17
C ILE A 519 14.99 2.96 13.13
N VAL A 520 15.28 4.14 13.65
CA VAL A 520 16.65 4.64 13.85
C VAL A 520 16.72 5.50 15.10
N THR A 521 17.86 5.49 15.77
CA THR A 521 18.16 6.44 16.86
C THR A 521 19.14 7.48 16.41
N TYR A 522 18.85 8.75 16.72
CA TYR A 522 19.75 9.86 16.44
C TYR A 522 19.49 11.03 17.41
N GLY A 523 20.56 11.66 17.88
CA GLY A 523 20.46 12.87 18.71
C GLY A 523 19.67 12.71 20.03
N GLY A 524 19.63 11.51 20.60
CA GLY A 524 18.87 11.21 21.85
C GLY A 524 17.36 10.95 21.60
N ARG A 525 16.96 10.78 20.37
CA ARG A 525 15.59 10.41 19.97
C ARG A 525 15.58 9.09 19.24
N VAL A 526 14.45 8.38 19.36
CA VAL A 526 14.08 7.27 18.48
C VAL A 526 13.10 7.78 17.44
N TYR A 527 13.33 7.44 16.18
CA TYR A 527 12.45 7.72 15.03
C TYR A 527 11.92 6.40 14.51
N VAL A 528 10.63 6.35 14.24
CA VAL A 528 9.95 5.18 13.66
C VAL A 528 9.28 5.59 12.34
N GLY A 529 9.38 4.73 11.34
CA GLY A 529 8.68 4.80 10.07
C GLY A 529 7.60 3.71 10.02
N ASN A 530 6.40 4.11 9.61
CA ASN A 530 5.21 3.27 9.58
C ASN A 530 4.32 3.63 8.38
N ASP A 531 3.12 3.06 8.31
CA ASP A 531 2.19 3.29 7.20
C ASP A 531 1.61 4.71 7.16
N GLY A 532 1.75 5.49 8.24
CA GLY A 532 1.35 6.90 8.32
C GLY A 532 2.50 7.90 8.34
N GLY A 533 3.74 7.49 8.00
CA GLY A 533 4.87 8.42 7.90
C GLY A 533 5.94 8.23 8.95
N VAL A 534 6.44 9.31 9.53
CA VAL A 534 7.53 9.31 10.51
C VAL A 534 7.10 9.94 11.81
N LYS A 535 7.36 9.25 12.91
CA LYS A 535 7.17 9.74 14.28
C LYS A 535 8.47 9.66 15.06
N SER A 536 8.63 10.48 16.08
CA SER A 536 9.77 10.36 17.01
C SER A 536 9.41 10.71 18.45
N ARG A 537 10.21 10.19 19.37
CA ARG A 537 10.16 10.56 20.78
C ARG A 537 11.57 10.57 21.39
N PRO A 538 11.79 11.24 22.52
CA PRO A 538 13.04 11.06 23.28
C PRO A 538 13.26 9.59 23.66
N ILE A 539 14.50 9.10 23.60
CA ILE A 539 14.85 7.72 23.98
C ILE A 539 14.39 7.39 25.40
N ASN A 540 14.57 8.35 26.34
CA ASN A 540 14.10 8.24 27.73
C ASN A 540 12.85 9.11 27.93
N GLY A 541 11.88 9.00 27.04
CA GLY A 541 10.70 9.82 27.01
C GLY A 541 9.68 9.51 28.12
N ALA A 542 8.71 10.39 28.28
CA ALA A 542 7.68 10.23 29.29
C ALA A 542 6.65 9.15 28.89
N ALA A 543 6.16 8.43 29.90
CA ALA A 543 5.09 7.47 29.72
C ALA A 543 4.01 7.66 30.79
N ASP A 544 2.79 7.25 30.47
CA ASP A 544 1.68 7.17 31.41
C ASP A 544 1.82 5.95 32.37
N LYS A 545 0.83 5.75 33.22
CA LYS A 545 0.84 4.64 34.20
C LYS A 545 0.73 3.24 33.55
N SER A 546 0.28 3.19 32.30
CA SER A 546 0.13 1.96 31.52
C SER A 546 1.36 1.66 30.67
N GLY A 547 2.34 2.58 30.64
CA GLY A 547 3.55 2.47 29.84
C GLY A 547 3.42 3.06 28.42
N HIS A 548 2.30 3.74 28.10
CA HIS A 548 2.12 4.42 26.82
C HIS A 548 2.89 5.73 26.83
N ALA A 549 3.58 6.03 25.72
CA ALA A 549 4.28 7.29 25.59
C ALA A 549 3.29 8.47 25.48
N THR A 550 3.72 9.62 25.99
CA THR A 550 2.93 10.86 25.96
C THR A 550 3.67 11.99 25.26
N ASP A 551 4.72 11.69 24.53
CA ASP A 551 5.68 12.62 23.95
C ASP A 551 6.08 12.29 22.48
N TRP A 552 5.23 11.58 21.79
CA TRP A 552 5.39 11.38 20.35
C TRP A 552 5.22 12.70 19.59
N VAL A 553 6.03 12.90 18.58
CA VAL A 553 6.00 14.06 17.68
C VAL A 553 5.96 13.57 16.23
N SER A 554 5.02 14.09 15.44
CA SER A 554 4.93 13.80 14.01
C SER A 554 5.98 14.58 13.21
N HIS A 555 6.65 13.87 12.29
CA HIS A 555 7.47 14.45 11.22
C HIS A 555 6.80 14.32 9.84
N SER A 556 5.55 13.86 9.77
CA SER A 556 4.87 13.57 8.52
C SER A 556 4.48 14.80 7.71
N GLN A 557 4.40 15.97 8.32
CA GLN A 557 4.09 17.22 7.60
C GLN A 557 5.13 17.53 6.53
N GLY A 558 4.68 17.70 5.29
CA GLY A 558 5.54 17.95 4.13
C GLY A 558 6.31 16.73 3.61
N LEU A 559 6.12 15.56 4.19
CA LEU A 559 6.62 14.29 3.67
C LEU A 559 5.61 13.76 2.64
N ARG A 560 5.94 13.87 1.37
CA ARG A 560 5.04 13.67 0.24
C ARG A 560 5.10 12.24 -0.29
N THR A 561 4.64 11.28 0.50
CA THR A 561 4.72 9.84 0.21
C THR A 561 3.34 9.17 0.16
N LEU A 562 2.25 9.93 0.10
CA LEU A 562 0.88 9.41 0.08
C LEU A 562 0.63 8.47 -1.10
N GLN A 563 0.01 7.31 -0.83
CA GLN A 563 -0.23 6.22 -1.78
C GLN A 563 -1.70 6.18 -2.20
N TYR A 564 -2.04 6.98 -3.22
CA TYR A 564 -3.40 7.04 -3.75
C TYR A 564 -3.72 5.87 -4.68
N TYR A 565 -4.94 5.36 -4.57
CA TYR A 565 -5.55 4.46 -5.54
C TYR A 565 -6.39 5.20 -6.57
N SER A 566 -7.00 6.32 -6.19
CA SER A 566 -7.93 7.05 -7.06
C SER A 566 -7.95 8.54 -6.76
N VAL A 567 -8.56 9.31 -7.66
CA VAL A 567 -8.83 10.75 -7.46
C VAL A 567 -10.17 11.16 -8.07
N GLY A 568 -10.98 11.85 -7.29
CA GLY A 568 -12.20 12.52 -7.74
C GLY A 568 -12.13 14.03 -7.55
N VAL A 569 -12.75 14.79 -8.45
CA VAL A 569 -12.74 16.26 -8.42
C VAL A 569 -14.13 16.81 -8.70
N GLY A 570 -14.60 17.74 -7.86
CA GLY A 570 -15.88 18.40 -8.04
C GLY A 570 -15.87 19.87 -7.61
N VAL A 571 -16.81 20.64 -8.13
CA VAL A 571 -17.00 22.05 -7.72
C VAL A 571 -17.42 22.08 -6.25
N ASP A 572 -16.72 22.84 -5.41
CA ASP A 572 -17.14 23.05 -4.02
C ASP A 572 -18.29 24.09 -3.97
N PRO A 573 -19.53 23.69 -3.67
CA PRO A 573 -20.68 24.58 -3.72
C PRO A 573 -20.75 25.54 -2.54
N GLU A 574 -20.03 25.25 -1.44
CA GLU A 574 -20.09 26.04 -0.21
C GLU A 574 -19.00 27.12 -0.18
N ARG A 575 -17.82 26.80 -0.71
CA ARG A 575 -16.62 27.63 -0.54
C ARG A 575 -16.08 28.18 -1.84
N GLY A 576 -16.60 27.68 -2.95
CA GLY A 576 -16.08 27.99 -4.29
C GLY A 576 -14.76 27.24 -4.59
N GLY A 577 -14.35 27.24 -5.83
CA GLY A 577 -13.22 26.42 -6.25
C GLY A 577 -13.59 24.94 -6.35
N TYR A 578 -12.68 24.05 -5.98
CA TYR A 578 -12.83 22.63 -6.19
C TYR A 578 -12.48 21.83 -4.94
N ALA A 579 -13.25 20.77 -4.69
CA ALA A 579 -12.91 19.71 -3.77
C ALA A 579 -12.19 18.61 -4.54
N VAL A 580 -11.08 18.13 -3.99
CA VAL A 580 -10.30 17.00 -4.51
C VAL A 580 -10.27 15.94 -3.43
N ALA A 581 -10.76 14.75 -3.74
CA ALA A 581 -10.77 13.62 -2.83
C ALA A 581 -10.10 12.39 -3.48
N GLY A 582 -9.63 11.46 -2.67
CA GLY A 582 -9.07 10.21 -3.15
C GLY A 582 -8.81 9.24 -2.01
N GLY A 583 -8.95 7.95 -2.30
CA GLY A 583 -8.67 6.87 -1.38
C GLY A 583 -7.18 6.56 -1.32
N LEU A 584 -6.71 6.25 -0.13
CA LEU A 584 -5.30 6.02 0.21
C LEU A 584 -5.13 4.67 0.89
N GLN A 585 -4.09 3.94 0.50
CA GLN A 585 -3.69 2.77 1.26
C GLN A 585 -3.35 3.17 2.71
N ASP A 586 -3.91 2.48 3.68
CA ASP A 586 -3.70 2.60 5.13
C ASP A 586 -4.01 3.98 5.74
N ASN A 587 -4.44 4.97 4.92
CA ASN A 587 -4.65 6.35 5.35
C ASN A 587 -6.02 6.92 4.95
N GLY A 588 -7.01 6.06 4.71
CA GLY A 588 -8.40 6.42 4.48
C GLY A 588 -8.69 7.22 3.22
N GLY A 589 -9.82 7.89 3.20
CA GLY A 589 -10.18 8.82 2.13
C GLY A 589 -9.79 10.25 2.48
N SER A 590 -8.92 10.86 1.69
CA SER A 590 -8.50 12.25 1.87
C SER A 590 -9.44 13.23 1.17
N LEU A 591 -9.52 14.45 1.72
CA LEU A 591 -10.26 15.55 1.13
C LEU A 591 -9.47 16.86 1.25
N LEU A 592 -9.25 17.49 0.11
CA LEU A 592 -8.73 18.85 0.02
C LEU A 592 -9.85 19.81 -0.39
N ARG A 593 -10.05 20.86 0.41
CA ARG A 593 -10.94 22.00 0.11
C ARG A 593 -10.13 23.28 0.16
N GLY A 594 -10.30 24.15 -0.82
CA GLY A 594 -9.41 25.28 -1.10
C GLY A 594 -9.28 26.37 -0.02
N ASP A 595 -10.05 26.33 1.05
CA ASP A 595 -10.01 27.29 2.17
C ASP A 595 -9.69 26.65 3.54
N ARG A 596 -9.50 25.33 3.59
CA ARG A 596 -9.13 24.67 4.84
C ARG A 596 -7.73 25.12 5.30
N LYS A 597 -7.60 25.52 6.53
CA LYS A 597 -6.36 26.05 7.10
C LYS A 597 -5.97 25.30 8.37
N ASP A 598 -4.69 24.96 8.47
CA ASP A 598 -4.08 24.51 9.72
C ASP A 598 -3.97 25.67 10.76
N ASN A 599 -3.46 25.35 11.95
CA ASN A 599 -3.28 26.33 13.01
C ASN A 599 -2.24 27.44 12.68
N GLN A 600 -1.40 27.22 11.66
CA GLN A 600 -0.45 28.20 11.13
C GLN A 600 -1.01 29.00 9.94
N GLY A 601 -2.23 28.70 9.49
CA GLY A 601 -2.90 29.35 8.38
C GLY A 601 -2.55 28.80 7.00
N ASN A 602 -1.87 27.62 6.93
CA ASN A 602 -1.62 26.90 5.69
C ASN A 602 -2.84 26.07 5.32
N THR A 603 -3.06 25.87 4.02
CA THR A 603 -4.07 24.92 3.56
C THR A 603 -3.66 23.50 3.94
N GLU A 604 -4.59 22.70 4.42
CA GLU A 604 -4.37 21.30 4.79
C GLU A 604 -5.43 20.39 4.19
N MET A 605 -5.10 19.10 4.11
CA MET A 605 -6.04 18.03 3.80
C MET A 605 -6.62 17.43 5.07
N VAL A 606 -7.81 16.85 4.98
CA VAL A 606 -8.50 16.19 6.09
C VAL A 606 -8.96 14.80 5.70
N SER A 607 -9.28 13.96 6.68
CA SER A 607 -9.73 12.57 6.49
C SER A 607 -11.20 12.41 6.91
N PRO A 608 -12.14 12.51 5.97
CA PRO A 608 -13.55 12.24 6.27
C PRO A 608 -13.89 10.74 6.36
N PHE A 609 -13.04 9.88 5.84
CA PHE A 609 -13.22 8.43 5.83
C PHE A 609 -11.98 7.76 6.40
N GLY A 610 -12.16 6.91 7.39
CA GLY A 610 -11.06 6.19 8.03
C GLY A 610 -10.79 4.82 7.40
N GLY A 611 -9.78 4.13 7.93
CA GLY A 611 -9.34 2.81 7.46
C GLY A 611 -8.49 2.88 6.19
N ASP A 612 -8.59 1.85 5.35
CA ASP A 612 -8.11 1.94 3.97
C ASP A 612 -9.06 2.80 3.14
N GLY A 613 -8.52 3.50 2.17
CA GLY A 613 -9.30 4.18 1.14
C GLY A 613 -9.02 3.51 -0.20
N GLY A 614 -10.07 3.02 -0.86
CA GLY A 614 -9.98 2.38 -2.16
C GLY A 614 -10.26 3.32 -3.32
N ASP A 615 -11.16 2.91 -4.20
CA ASP A 615 -11.63 3.77 -5.30
C ASP A 615 -12.54 4.87 -4.75
N THR A 616 -12.53 6.05 -5.38
CA THR A 616 -13.27 7.23 -4.91
C THR A 616 -13.88 7.96 -6.11
N ILE A 617 -15.15 8.27 -6.05
CA ILE A 617 -15.80 9.15 -7.02
C ILE A 617 -16.37 10.39 -6.35
N VAL A 618 -16.21 11.53 -7.00
CA VAL A 618 -16.75 12.83 -6.55
C VAL A 618 -17.72 13.35 -7.60
N ASN A 619 -18.86 13.86 -7.15
CA ASN A 619 -19.78 14.52 -8.08
C ASN A 619 -19.11 15.77 -8.67
N PRO A 620 -18.87 15.82 -9.99
CA PRO A 620 -18.16 16.95 -10.60
C PRO A 620 -18.89 18.30 -10.46
N ARG A 621 -20.22 18.27 -10.24
CA ARG A 621 -21.06 19.48 -10.04
C ARG A 621 -21.22 19.86 -8.58
N ASN A 622 -20.94 18.94 -7.67
CA ASN A 622 -21.03 19.16 -6.21
C ASN A 622 -19.98 18.34 -5.47
N GLY A 623 -18.81 18.91 -5.30
CA GLY A 623 -17.65 18.29 -4.66
C GLY A 623 -17.86 17.89 -3.19
N CYS A 624 -19.00 18.24 -2.57
CA CYS A 624 -19.42 17.76 -1.26
C CYS A 624 -20.10 16.38 -1.28
N GLN A 625 -20.38 15.86 -2.49
CA GLN A 625 -20.94 14.53 -2.68
C GLN A 625 -19.82 13.58 -3.10
N ILE A 626 -19.37 12.77 -2.16
CA ILE A 626 -18.22 11.87 -2.31
C ILE A 626 -18.69 10.46 -1.97
N LEU A 627 -18.40 9.51 -2.86
CA LEU A 627 -18.54 8.09 -2.63
C LEU A 627 -17.12 7.51 -2.53
N ASP A 628 -16.83 6.90 -1.41
CA ASP A 628 -15.51 6.36 -1.08
C ASP A 628 -15.61 4.89 -0.70
N GLU A 629 -14.65 4.09 -1.18
CA GLU A 629 -14.52 2.68 -0.82
C GLU A 629 -13.58 2.55 0.38
N TYR A 630 -14.02 1.81 1.39
CA TYR A 630 -13.09 1.27 2.37
C TYR A 630 -12.28 0.15 1.71
N VAL A 631 -12.84 -1.05 1.60
CA VAL A 631 -12.30 -2.18 0.84
C VAL A 631 -13.47 -3.07 0.39
N TYR A 632 -13.27 -3.91 -0.64
CA TYR A 632 -14.22 -4.94 -1.07
C TYR A 632 -15.63 -4.40 -1.34
N LEU A 633 -15.74 -3.26 -2.04
CA LEU A 633 -17.02 -2.57 -2.32
C LEU A 633 -17.81 -2.20 -1.05
N THR A 634 -17.16 -2.07 0.09
CA THR A 634 -17.72 -1.44 1.27
C THR A 634 -17.69 0.06 1.05
N LEU A 635 -18.83 0.62 0.61
CA LEU A 635 -18.92 1.98 0.12
C LEU A 635 -19.62 2.89 1.13
N TRP A 636 -19.06 4.10 1.26
CA TRP A 636 -19.61 5.15 2.11
C TRP A 636 -19.81 6.42 1.30
N MET A 637 -20.96 7.06 1.49
CA MET A 637 -21.29 8.31 0.80
C MET A 637 -21.45 9.45 1.80
N THR A 638 -20.80 10.57 1.53
CA THR A 638 -21.10 11.86 2.18
C THR A 638 -21.81 12.82 1.23
N LYS A 639 -22.62 13.71 1.80
CA LYS A 639 -23.24 14.85 1.10
C LYS A 639 -22.93 16.18 1.76
N THR A 640 -22.06 16.17 2.77
CA THR A 640 -21.72 17.30 3.62
C THR A 640 -20.24 17.66 3.54
N CYS A 641 -19.57 17.33 2.41
CA CYS A 641 -18.12 17.46 2.28
C CYS A 641 -17.35 16.70 3.38
N GLY A 642 -17.87 15.58 3.85
CA GLY A 642 -17.25 14.79 4.92
C GLY A 642 -17.31 15.43 6.30
N GLN A 643 -17.96 16.58 6.47
CA GLN A 643 -18.09 17.18 7.79
C GLN A 643 -18.97 16.35 8.71
N THR A 644 -18.47 16.07 9.90
CA THR A 644 -19.22 15.37 10.95
C THR A 644 -19.88 16.37 11.91
N ASP A 645 -21.00 15.96 12.52
CA ASP A 645 -21.60 16.71 13.63
C ASP A 645 -20.93 16.42 14.98
N GLY A 646 -19.84 15.62 14.95
CA GLY A 646 -19.06 15.25 16.10
C GLY A 646 -19.58 14.05 16.89
N SER A 647 -20.76 13.56 16.58
CA SER A 647 -21.35 12.38 17.22
C SER A 647 -21.48 11.22 16.24
N HIS A 648 -21.56 11.51 14.93
CA HIS A 648 -21.71 10.53 13.87
C HIS A 648 -20.92 10.97 12.64
N SER A 649 -20.46 10.01 11.86
CA SER A 649 -19.96 10.29 10.52
C SER A 649 -21.06 10.95 9.68
N ALA A 650 -20.71 11.99 8.95
CA ALA A 650 -21.60 12.58 7.96
C ALA A 650 -21.80 11.67 6.73
N ALA A 651 -21.17 10.52 6.69
CA ALA A 651 -21.30 9.51 5.66
C ALA A 651 -22.28 8.42 6.07
N PHE A 652 -22.93 7.80 5.10
CA PHE A 652 -23.81 6.66 5.27
C PHE A 652 -23.39 5.48 4.40
N ASP A 653 -23.63 4.27 4.89
CA ASP A 653 -23.31 3.01 4.21
C ASP A 653 -24.16 2.84 2.95
N ILE A 654 -23.51 2.58 1.84
CA ILE A 654 -24.14 2.24 0.56
C ILE A 654 -23.38 1.08 -0.12
N SER A 655 -22.82 0.21 0.66
CA SER A 655 -22.03 -0.94 0.22
C SER A 655 -22.75 -1.81 -0.80
N VAL A 656 -22.01 -2.32 -1.77
CA VAL A 656 -22.52 -3.25 -2.79
C VAL A 656 -22.57 -4.65 -2.21
N PRO A 657 -23.69 -5.38 -2.35
CA PRO A 657 -23.81 -6.73 -1.83
C PRO A 657 -23.21 -7.78 -2.79
N ASP A 658 -21.96 -7.58 -3.18
CA ASP A 658 -21.21 -8.52 -4.01
C ASP A 658 -20.49 -9.56 -3.13
N ALA A 659 -20.46 -10.80 -3.60
CA ALA A 659 -19.91 -11.89 -2.82
C ALA A 659 -18.37 -11.96 -2.84
N ASN A 660 -17.75 -11.52 -3.94
CA ASN A 660 -16.30 -11.64 -4.13
C ASN A 660 -15.74 -10.46 -4.95
N PRO A 661 -15.73 -9.24 -4.41
CA PRO A 661 -15.06 -8.10 -5.04
C PRO A 661 -13.57 -8.11 -4.76
N ARG A 662 -12.79 -7.36 -5.54
CA ARG A 662 -11.38 -7.09 -5.24
C ARG A 662 -11.24 -6.25 -3.96
N PHE A 663 -10.04 -6.23 -3.41
CA PHE A 663 -9.65 -5.33 -2.32
C PHE A 663 -9.98 -3.86 -2.65
N THR A 664 -9.42 -3.33 -3.74
CA THR A 664 -9.86 -2.06 -4.35
C THR A 664 -10.64 -2.41 -5.60
N ALA A 665 -11.95 -2.29 -5.56
CA ALA A 665 -12.84 -2.73 -6.63
C ALA A 665 -13.35 -1.56 -7.46
N PRO A 666 -13.49 -1.69 -8.79
CA PRO A 666 -13.88 -0.58 -9.62
C PRO A 666 -15.36 -0.24 -9.47
N PHE A 667 -15.66 1.01 -9.22
CA PHE A 667 -16.97 1.59 -9.41
C PHE A 667 -16.86 2.94 -10.12
N ARG A 668 -17.83 3.26 -10.95
CA ARG A 668 -17.77 4.42 -11.84
C ARG A 668 -19.15 5.07 -11.97
N VAL A 669 -19.14 6.32 -12.40
CA VAL A 669 -20.33 7.01 -12.86
C VAL A 669 -20.70 6.51 -14.26
N VAL A 670 -21.98 6.19 -14.50
CA VAL A 670 -22.48 5.91 -15.84
C VAL A 670 -22.56 7.22 -16.60
N ARG A 671 -21.61 7.46 -17.47
CA ARG A 671 -21.46 8.74 -18.18
C ARG A 671 -22.66 9.05 -19.07
N GLY A 672 -23.13 10.29 -18.99
CA GLY A 672 -24.27 10.76 -19.78
C GLY A 672 -25.63 10.24 -19.30
N SER A 673 -25.68 9.50 -18.17
CA SER A 673 -26.94 9.15 -17.55
C SER A 673 -27.61 10.37 -16.91
N GLU A 674 -28.93 10.39 -16.93
CA GLU A 674 -29.71 11.44 -16.29
C GLU A 674 -30.80 10.77 -15.44
N ASN A 675 -30.99 11.27 -14.25
CA ASN A 675 -32.12 10.83 -13.42
C ASN A 675 -33.34 11.70 -13.69
N THR A 676 -34.54 11.11 -13.57
CA THR A 676 -35.82 11.76 -13.77
C THR A 676 -36.07 12.84 -12.73
N GLY A 677 -35.79 14.08 -13.04
CA GLY A 677 -36.21 15.24 -12.26
C GLY A 677 -35.14 16.07 -11.62
N ASP A 678 -33.97 15.56 -11.40
CA ASP A 678 -32.78 16.31 -10.98
C ASP A 678 -31.61 15.98 -11.88
N HIS A 679 -31.31 16.85 -12.81
CA HIS A 679 -30.21 16.69 -13.79
C HIS A 679 -28.81 16.58 -13.14
N ALA A 680 -28.75 16.48 -11.84
CA ALA A 680 -27.52 16.46 -11.04
C ALA A 680 -27.05 15.03 -10.71
N SER A 681 -27.85 13.97 -10.90
CA SER A 681 -27.43 12.63 -10.44
C SER A 681 -27.26 11.65 -11.59
N GLU A 682 -26.01 11.38 -11.88
CA GLU A 682 -25.61 10.28 -12.75
C GLU A 682 -25.66 8.96 -11.93
N ARG A 683 -26.13 7.90 -12.60
CA ARG A 683 -26.15 6.56 -12.02
C ARG A 683 -24.73 6.04 -11.76
N TRP A 684 -24.62 5.06 -10.86
CA TRP A 684 -23.37 4.38 -10.62
C TRP A 684 -23.39 2.95 -11.12
N ILE A 685 -22.20 2.45 -11.41
CA ILE A 685 -21.93 1.07 -11.75
C ILE A 685 -20.75 0.58 -10.90
N ALA A 686 -20.84 -0.64 -10.41
CA ALA A 686 -19.80 -1.29 -9.62
C ALA A 686 -19.54 -2.72 -10.13
N GLY A 687 -18.31 -3.18 -9.99
CA GLY A 687 -17.87 -4.48 -10.44
C GLY A 687 -17.14 -5.27 -9.37
N GLY A 688 -17.70 -6.43 -9.02
CA GLY A 688 -17.11 -7.46 -8.20
C GLY A 688 -17.13 -8.80 -8.94
N ASN A 689 -17.62 -9.87 -8.34
CA ASN A 689 -18.00 -11.11 -9.04
C ASN A 689 -19.23 -10.92 -9.94
N ALA A 690 -19.95 -9.84 -9.73
CA ALA A 690 -21.07 -9.43 -10.55
C ALA A 690 -20.96 -7.95 -10.93
N ILE A 691 -21.78 -7.53 -11.87
CA ILE A 691 -21.94 -6.13 -12.26
C ILE A 691 -23.22 -5.60 -11.66
N TRP A 692 -23.11 -4.48 -10.97
CA TRP A 692 -24.18 -3.83 -10.23
C TRP A 692 -24.40 -2.42 -10.71
N THR A 693 -25.64 -1.93 -10.70
CA THR A 693 -25.96 -0.53 -10.95
C THR A 693 -26.76 0.05 -9.80
N HIS A 694 -26.54 1.34 -9.54
CA HIS A 694 -27.30 2.12 -8.57
C HIS A 694 -27.99 3.28 -9.30
N ASP A 695 -29.29 3.19 -9.43
CA ASP A 695 -30.05 4.07 -10.33
C ASP A 695 -30.23 5.50 -9.79
N LEU A 696 -30.17 5.69 -8.46
CA LEU A 696 -30.28 7.01 -7.84
C LEU A 696 -28.95 7.80 -7.85
N GLY A 697 -27.81 7.10 -7.91
CA GLY A 697 -26.49 7.73 -7.91
C GLY A 697 -26.33 8.78 -6.81
N PHE A 698 -25.77 9.93 -7.13
CA PHE A 698 -25.56 11.01 -6.15
C PHE A 698 -26.84 11.64 -5.58
N SER A 699 -28.03 11.35 -6.12
CA SER A 699 -29.30 11.79 -5.50
C SER A 699 -29.70 10.98 -4.29
N THR A 700 -29.10 9.82 -4.06
CA THR A 700 -29.39 8.91 -2.95
C THR A 700 -29.28 9.61 -1.60
N THR A 701 -30.21 9.29 -0.69
CA THR A 701 -30.17 9.75 0.70
C THR A 701 -30.10 8.56 1.66
N ALA A 702 -29.61 8.80 2.88
CA ALA A 702 -29.53 7.78 3.92
C ALA A 702 -30.89 7.11 4.18
N ASP A 703 -32.00 7.88 4.23
CA ASP A 703 -33.36 7.36 4.43
C ASP A 703 -33.80 6.46 3.28
N GLN A 704 -33.41 6.78 2.03
CA GLN A 704 -33.73 5.95 0.87
C GLN A 704 -32.97 4.63 0.96
N VAL A 705 -31.65 4.67 1.24
CA VAL A 705 -30.83 3.46 1.40
C VAL A 705 -31.39 2.56 2.49
N ALA A 706 -31.76 3.11 3.64
CA ALA A 706 -32.35 2.35 4.74
C ALA A 706 -33.68 1.65 4.38
N SER A 707 -34.37 2.10 3.33
CA SER A 707 -35.67 1.56 2.89
C SER A 707 -35.57 0.64 1.68
N LEU A 708 -34.44 0.64 0.96
CA LEU A 708 -34.22 -0.13 -0.26
C LEU A 708 -33.54 -1.49 0.05
N ALA A 709 -33.89 -2.50 -0.73
CA ALA A 709 -33.16 -3.75 -0.72
C ALA A 709 -31.75 -3.51 -1.32
N ASP A 710 -30.75 -4.25 -0.80
CA ASP A 710 -29.39 -4.22 -1.32
C ASP A 710 -28.82 -2.78 -1.41
N ASN A 711 -29.16 -1.92 -0.46
CA ASN A 711 -28.81 -0.49 -0.45
C ASN A 711 -29.16 0.27 -1.74
N GLY A 712 -30.11 -0.24 -2.53
CA GLY A 712 -30.49 0.32 -3.83
C GLY A 712 -29.69 -0.19 -5.04
N TRP A 713 -28.73 -1.08 -4.83
CA TRP A 713 -28.01 -1.72 -5.91
C TRP A 713 -28.83 -2.79 -6.61
N THR A 714 -28.72 -2.87 -7.92
CA THR A 714 -29.38 -3.86 -8.76
C THR A 714 -28.34 -4.67 -9.51
N LYS A 715 -28.31 -5.99 -9.30
CA LYS A 715 -27.43 -6.91 -10.03
C LYS A 715 -27.87 -6.98 -11.50
N ARG A 716 -26.95 -6.72 -12.41
CA ARG A 716 -27.18 -6.75 -13.87
C ARG A 716 -26.65 -8.00 -14.54
N ALA A 717 -25.48 -8.49 -14.09
CA ALA A 717 -24.87 -9.69 -14.62
C ALA A 717 -23.99 -10.35 -13.58
N THR A 718 -23.74 -11.65 -13.75
CA THR A 718 -22.73 -12.40 -13.00
C THR A 718 -21.63 -12.80 -13.99
N LEU A 719 -20.38 -12.77 -13.55
CA LEU A 719 -19.22 -13.12 -14.39
C LEU A 719 -19.05 -14.63 -14.65
N GLY A 720 -20.00 -15.44 -14.22
CA GLY A 720 -19.95 -16.91 -14.34
C GLY A 720 -19.57 -17.58 -13.02
N SER A 721 -19.14 -18.83 -13.08
CA SER A 721 -18.69 -19.58 -11.92
C SER A 721 -17.24 -19.30 -11.61
N GLY A 722 -16.85 -19.42 -10.33
CA GLY A 722 -15.47 -19.32 -9.89
C GLY A 722 -15.07 -17.94 -9.42
N GLY A 723 -13.80 -17.77 -9.07
CA GLY A 723 -13.21 -16.55 -8.53
C GLY A 723 -12.98 -15.43 -9.55
N ARG A 724 -13.84 -15.30 -10.56
CA ARG A 724 -13.79 -14.18 -11.50
C ARG A 724 -14.17 -12.89 -10.82
N MET A 725 -13.37 -11.85 -11.00
CA MET A 725 -13.64 -10.53 -10.46
C MET A 725 -13.38 -9.43 -11.49
N VAL A 726 -14.18 -8.42 -11.49
CA VAL A 726 -14.00 -7.23 -12.33
C VAL A 726 -12.76 -6.48 -11.86
N VAL A 727 -11.93 -6.10 -12.82
CA VAL A 727 -10.70 -5.34 -12.58
C VAL A 727 -10.69 -3.99 -13.25
N GLY A 728 -11.48 -3.83 -14.31
CA GLY A 728 -11.69 -2.56 -14.99
C GLY A 728 -13.13 -2.47 -15.50
N LEU A 729 -13.73 -1.30 -15.39
CA LEU A 729 -15.14 -1.09 -15.67
C LEU A 729 -15.39 0.29 -16.24
N ASP A 730 -16.23 0.36 -17.29
CA ASP A 730 -16.78 1.63 -17.77
C ASP A 730 -18.21 1.46 -18.28
N ALA A 731 -18.99 2.52 -18.18
CA ALA A 731 -20.37 2.53 -18.63
C ALA A 731 -20.79 3.89 -19.19
N VAL A 732 -21.63 3.84 -20.22
CA VAL A 732 -22.19 5.01 -20.88
C VAL A 732 -23.70 4.80 -21.07
N ALA A 733 -24.48 5.81 -20.74
CA ALA A 733 -25.91 5.78 -20.99
C ALA A 733 -26.20 5.75 -22.49
N ASP A 734 -27.22 5.00 -22.88
CA ASP A 734 -27.73 5.06 -24.26
C ASP A 734 -28.18 6.50 -24.56
N PRO A 735 -27.63 7.14 -25.59
CA PRO A 735 -27.95 8.55 -25.89
C PRO A 735 -29.42 8.78 -26.23
N THR A 736 -30.15 7.73 -26.62
CA THR A 736 -31.60 7.80 -26.96
C THR A 736 -32.50 7.44 -25.78
N ALA A 737 -31.93 6.88 -24.70
CA ALA A 737 -32.67 6.39 -23.53
C ALA A 737 -31.90 6.65 -22.23
N LYS A 738 -31.39 7.84 -22.03
CA LYS A 738 -30.49 8.23 -20.93
C LYS A 738 -31.02 7.95 -19.51
N GLN A 739 -32.32 7.83 -19.36
CA GLN A 739 -32.99 7.55 -18.10
C GLN A 739 -33.22 6.05 -17.84
N ASP A 740 -33.01 5.21 -18.85
CA ASP A 740 -33.25 3.77 -18.76
C ASP A 740 -31.94 3.03 -18.49
N ALA A 741 -31.69 2.71 -17.23
CA ALA A 741 -30.49 1.97 -16.79
C ALA A 741 -30.32 0.60 -17.48
N THR A 742 -31.41 0.01 -18.00
CA THR A 742 -31.34 -1.27 -18.72
C THR A 742 -30.74 -1.12 -20.12
N LYS A 743 -30.59 0.11 -20.60
CA LYS A 743 -30.01 0.47 -21.90
C LYS A 743 -28.57 0.96 -21.80
N ASP A 744 -28.07 1.16 -20.60
CA ASP A 744 -26.67 1.57 -20.44
C ASP A 744 -25.75 0.54 -21.09
N VAL A 745 -24.78 1.03 -21.85
CA VAL A 745 -23.74 0.19 -22.44
C VAL A 745 -22.62 0.05 -21.43
N VAL A 746 -22.30 -1.18 -21.10
CA VAL A 746 -21.30 -1.54 -20.12
C VAL A 746 -20.22 -2.38 -20.76
N VAL A 747 -18.96 -2.12 -20.41
CA VAL A 747 -17.82 -2.98 -20.72
C VAL A 747 -17.04 -3.22 -19.45
N ALA A 748 -16.81 -4.48 -19.11
CA ALA A 748 -16.11 -4.89 -17.92
C ALA A 748 -14.97 -5.86 -18.28
N ALA A 749 -13.76 -5.51 -17.87
CA ALA A 749 -12.61 -6.39 -17.91
C ALA A 749 -12.54 -7.17 -16.60
N TRP A 750 -12.24 -8.47 -16.68
CA TRP A 750 -12.16 -9.36 -15.53
C TRP A 750 -10.92 -10.25 -15.57
N CYS A 751 -10.51 -10.74 -14.42
CA CYS A 751 -9.52 -11.78 -14.28
C CYS A 751 -10.00 -12.86 -13.28
N GLY A 752 -9.30 -13.99 -13.25
CA GLY A 752 -9.60 -15.10 -12.34
C GLY A 752 -10.12 -16.32 -13.06
N GLU A 753 -10.78 -17.12 -12.43
CA GLU A 753 -11.38 -18.44 -12.33
C GLU A 753 -10.81 -19.21 -11.16
N VAL A 754 -9.56 -18.98 -10.84
CA VAL A 754 -8.92 -19.46 -9.63
C VAL A 754 -8.32 -18.28 -8.90
N ASN A 755 -7.55 -17.41 -9.58
CA ASN A 755 -6.96 -16.20 -9.04
C ASN A 755 -6.36 -15.38 -10.18
N CYS A 756 -6.36 -14.07 -10.04
CA CYS A 756 -5.75 -13.20 -11.03
C CYS A 756 -4.24 -13.35 -11.17
N ASN A 757 -3.57 -14.04 -10.27
CA ASN A 757 -2.11 -14.13 -10.16
C ASN A 757 -1.53 -15.53 -10.24
N SER A 758 -2.29 -16.51 -10.75
CA SER A 758 -1.84 -17.91 -10.78
C SER A 758 -1.36 -18.37 -12.14
N THR A 759 -0.70 -19.54 -12.16
CA THR A 759 -0.34 -20.24 -13.40
C THR A 759 -1.55 -20.65 -14.24
N GLY A 760 -2.75 -20.72 -13.63
CA GLY A 760 -4.03 -20.92 -14.31
C GLY A 760 -4.73 -19.61 -14.68
N PHE A 761 -4.01 -18.48 -14.74
CA PHE A 761 -4.56 -17.17 -15.01
C PHE A 761 -5.45 -17.12 -16.24
N THR A 762 -6.68 -16.67 -16.04
CA THR A 762 -7.64 -16.39 -17.10
C THR A 762 -8.04 -14.92 -17.04
N ARG A 763 -8.42 -14.38 -18.17
CA ARG A 763 -8.89 -13.03 -18.34
C ARG A 763 -9.94 -12.93 -19.40
N GLY A 764 -10.74 -11.89 -19.34
CA GLY A 764 -11.73 -11.63 -20.35
C GLY A 764 -12.27 -10.22 -20.32
N VAL A 765 -13.08 -9.93 -21.31
CA VAL A 765 -13.89 -8.70 -21.36
C VAL A 765 -15.31 -9.10 -21.69
N MET A 766 -16.26 -8.58 -20.91
CA MET A 766 -17.67 -8.80 -21.20
C MET A 766 -18.40 -7.48 -21.46
N THR A 767 -19.51 -7.57 -22.20
CA THR A 767 -20.34 -6.41 -22.52
C THR A 767 -21.81 -6.80 -22.67
N ASN A 768 -22.68 -5.84 -22.48
CA ASN A 768 -24.10 -5.96 -22.84
C ASN A 768 -24.45 -5.26 -24.18
N PHE A 769 -23.46 -4.74 -24.92
CA PHE A 769 -23.71 -4.10 -26.21
C PHE A 769 -24.39 -5.06 -27.19
N GLY A 770 -25.49 -4.65 -27.78
CA GLY A 770 -26.33 -5.51 -28.62
C GLY A 770 -27.52 -6.15 -27.88
N GLY A 771 -27.74 -5.80 -26.58
CA GLY A 771 -28.95 -6.13 -25.81
C GLY A 771 -28.84 -7.39 -24.94
N SER A 772 -27.70 -8.09 -24.95
CA SER A 772 -27.45 -9.25 -24.07
C SER A 772 -26.00 -9.28 -23.62
N TRP A 773 -25.79 -9.75 -22.39
CA TRP A 773 -24.45 -9.94 -21.83
C TRP A 773 -23.72 -11.06 -22.53
N ARG A 774 -22.47 -10.82 -22.89
CA ARG A 774 -21.61 -11.80 -23.54
C ARG A 774 -20.14 -11.50 -23.31
N GLU A 775 -19.33 -12.54 -23.37
CA GLU A 775 -17.88 -12.43 -23.44
C GLU A 775 -17.44 -11.97 -24.83
N LEU A 776 -16.39 -11.17 -24.88
CA LEU A 776 -15.71 -10.79 -26.11
C LEU A 776 -14.57 -11.76 -26.42
N ASP A 777 -14.31 -11.99 -27.71
CA ASP A 777 -13.17 -12.80 -28.14
C ASP A 777 -11.86 -12.04 -27.82
N MET A 778 -11.01 -12.67 -27.02
CA MET A 778 -9.70 -12.16 -26.60
C MET A 778 -8.54 -12.70 -27.41
N THR A 779 -8.83 -13.41 -28.54
CA THR A 779 -7.78 -13.97 -29.41
C THR A 779 -6.88 -12.87 -29.96
N GLY A 780 -5.58 -13.03 -29.78
CA GLY A 780 -4.56 -12.08 -30.23
C GLY A 780 -4.18 -11.02 -29.20
N LEU A 781 -4.91 -10.89 -28.09
CA LEU A 781 -4.55 -9.99 -27.01
C LEU A 781 -3.56 -10.66 -26.03
N PRO A 782 -2.72 -9.87 -25.33
CA PRO A 782 -1.74 -10.40 -24.39
C PRO A 782 -2.41 -11.17 -23.25
N ASN A 783 -1.74 -12.22 -22.75
CA ASN A 783 -2.18 -12.95 -21.56
C ASN A 783 -1.67 -12.26 -20.32
N ARG A 784 -2.15 -11.05 -20.08
CA ARG A 784 -1.80 -10.19 -18.95
C ARG A 784 -3.05 -9.60 -18.31
N TYR A 785 -2.87 -8.88 -17.22
CA TYR A 785 -3.93 -8.30 -16.44
C TYR A 785 -4.61 -7.14 -17.21
N PRO A 786 -5.89 -7.24 -17.60
CA PRO A 786 -6.60 -6.17 -18.30
C PRO A 786 -7.06 -5.11 -17.29
N ASN A 787 -6.24 -4.10 -17.03
CA ASN A 787 -6.40 -3.24 -15.85
C ASN A 787 -7.54 -2.22 -15.96
N ALA A 788 -7.67 -1.57 -17.11
CA ALA A 788 -8.71 -0.56 -17.29
C ALA A 788 -9.32 -0.63 -18.70
N VAL A 789 -10.57 -0.22 -18.79
CA VAL A 789 -11.31 -0.10 -20.04
C VAL A 789 -12.03 1.24 -20.10
N ARG A 790 -12.04 1.84 -21.30
CA ARG A 790 -12.76 3.10 -21.54
C ARG A 790 -13.62 2.97 -22.77
N ILE A 791 -14.91 3.18 -22.64
CA ILE A 791 -15.82 3.34 -23.78
C ILE A 791 -15.62 4.73 -24.37
N ASP A 792 -15.19 4.75 -25.62
CA ASP A 792 -14.95 5.99 -26.37
C ASP A 792 -16.22 6.54 -26.98
N SER A 793 -16.92 5.71 -27.73
CA SER A 793 -18.13 6.09 -28.44
C SER A 793 -19.10 4.92 -28.55
N VAL A 794 -20.38 5.25 -28.60
CA VAL A 794 -21.47 4.29 -28.78
C VAL A 794 -22.38 4.79 -29.91
N SER A 795 -22.67 3.91 -30.86
CA SER A 795 -23.63 4.08 -31.91
C SER A 795 -24.67 2.94 -31.92
N ALA A 796 -25.67 3.02 -32.77
CA ALA A 796 -26.64 1.91 -32.88
C ALA A 796 -26.04 0.61 -33.38
N SER A 797 -24.88 0.63 -34.05
CA SER A 797 -24.26 -0.54 -34.69
C SER A 797 -22.94 -0.98 -34.05
N SER A 798 -22.28 -0.11 -33.29
CA SER A 798 -20.98 -0.38 -32.70
C SER A 798 -20.70 0.44 -31.44
N ALA A 799 -19.87 -0.11 -30.54
CA ALA A 799 -19.20 0.62 -29.47
C ALA A 799 -17.69 0.53 -29.69
N THR A 800 -17.00 1.66 -29.57
CA THR A 800 -15.53 1.72 -29.60
C THR A 800 -15.03 1.80 -28.18
N VAL A 801 -14.03 0.98 -27.84
CA VAL A 801 -13.41 0.93 -26.50
C VAL A 801 -11.91 0.94 -26.60
N TYR A 802 -11.24 1.48 -25.58
CA TYR A 802 -9.81 1.27 -25.34
C TYR A 802 -9.65 0.38 -24.12
N LEU A 803 -8.76 -0.61 -24.23
CA LEU A 803 -8.43 -1.55 -23.18
C LEU A 803 -6.93 -1.48 -22.93
N VAL A 804 -6.52 -1.37 -21.67
CA VAL A 804 -5.10 -1.35 -21.30
C VAL A 804 -4.72 -2.51 -20.40
N PHE A 805 -3.50 -3.00 -20.58
CA PHE A 805 -2.95 -4.15 -19.88
C PHE A 805 -1.83 -3.75 -18.94
N ASN A 806 -1.92 -4.22 -17.72
CA ASN A 806 -0.86 -4.16 -16.72
C ASN A 806 0.19 -5.27 -16.98
N GLY A 807 1.29 -5.25 -16.22
CA GLY A 807 2.39 -6.21 -16.35
C GLY A 807 3.42 -5.82 -17.39
N PHE A 808 4.61 -6.39 -17.27
CA PHE A 808 5.70 -6.22 -18.24
C PHE A 808 5.67 -7.29 -19.32
N ASN A 809 6.30 -7.01 -20.46
CA ASN A 809 6.54 -7.99 -21.48
C ASN A 809 7.30 -9.20 -20.91
N ARG A 810 6.84 -10.38 -21.30
CA ARG A 810 7.39 -11.64 -20.83
C ARG A 810 7.91 -12.48 -21.99
N THR A 811 8.71 -11.86 -22.87
CA THR A 811 9.29 -12.50 -24.05
C THR A 811 10.00 -13.81 -23.73
N PHE A 812 10.59 -13.92 -22.56
CA PHE A 812 11.25 -15.15 -22.08
C PHE A 812 10.25 -16.25 -21.66
N ILE A 813 8.97 -15.92 -21.47
CA ILE A 813 7.88 -16.84 -21.15
C ILE A 813 6.95 -17.04 -22.34
N GLU A 814 6.50 -15.93 -22.92
CA GLU A 814 5.50 -15.89 -23.99
C GLU A 814 6.13 -16.09 -25.38
N GLY A 815 7.47 -15.96 -25.47
CA GLY A 815 8.23 -16.17 -26.71
C GLY A 815 8.47 -14.89 -27.52
N PRO A 816 9.26 -14.98 -28.61
CA PRO A 816 9.56 -13.85 -29.48
C PRO A 816 8.28 -13.27 -30.12
N GLY A 817 8.08 -11.99 -29.99
CA GLY A 817 6.89 -11.27 -30.51
C GLY A 817 5.78 -11.07 -29.49
N ALA A 818 5.92 -11.57 -28.26
CA ALA A 818 5.15 -11.08 -27.13
C ALA A 818 5.55 -9.60 -26.88
N GLY A 819 4.90 -8.72 -27.58
CA GLY A 819 5.36 -7.34 -27.75
C GLY A 819 4.94 -6.41 -26.65
N GLN A 820 5.25 -5.15 -26.83
CA GLN A 820 4.91 -3.99 -26.00
C GLN A 820 3.40 -3.67 -26.14
N ASP A 821 2.54 -4.66 -25.87
CA ASP A 821 1.14 -4.64 -26.25
C ASP A 821 0.26 -4.23 -25.06
N HIS A 822 0.39 -2.98 -24.63
CA HIS A 822 -0.32 -2.49 -23.44
C HIS A 822 -1.62 -1.75 -23.76
N VAL A 823 -1.79 -1.24 -24.98
CA VAL A 823 -2.95 -0.43 -25.38
C VAL A 823 -3.62 -1.02 -26.60
N TRP A 824 -4.91 -1.30 -26.50
CA TRP A 824 -5.70 -1.90 -27.55
C TRP A 824 -7.01 -1.14 -27.76
N LYS A 825 -7.40 -0.98 -29.04
CA LYS A 825 -8.70 -0.46 -29.43
C LYS A 825 -9.59 -1.62 -29.85
N GLY A 826 -10.81 -1.68 -29.31
CA GLY A 826 -11.83 -2.65 -29.67
C GLY A 826 -13.03 -1.98 -30.34
N VAL A 827 -13.43 -2.47 -31.51
CA VAL A 827 -14.72 -2.11 -32.13
C VAL A 827 -15.67 -3.27 -31.91
N ILE A 828 -16.60 -3.07 -30.99
CA ILE A 828 -17.61 -4.05 -30.58
C ILE A 828 -18.85 -3.87 -31.43
N THR A 829 -19.35 -4.95 -32.02
CA THR A 829 -20.62 -5.01 -32.76
C THR A 829 -21.55 -6.02 -32.10
N ALA A 830 -22.79 -6.14 -32.54
CA ALA A 830 -23.70 -7.18 -32.05
C ALA A 830 -23.17 -8.61 -32.26
N SER A 831 -22.28 -8.83 -33.23
CA SER A 831 -21.76 -10.16 -33.62
C SER A 831 -20.37 -10.49 -33.08
N GLY A 832 -19.62 -9.51 -32.53
CA GLY A 832 -18.25 -9.76 -32.08
C GLY A 832 -17.49 -8.48 -31.83
N VAL A 833 -16.16 -8.61 -31.76
CA VAL A 833 -15.22 -7.51 -31.58
C VAL A 833 -14.07 -7.64 -32.56
N THR A 834 -13.54 -6.50 -32.99
CA THR A 834 -12.28 -6.41 -33.73
C THR A 834 -11.31 -5.61 -32.90
N TRP A 835 -10.17 -6.21 -32.56
CA TRP A 835 -9.12 -5.56 -31.79
C TRP A 835 -8.00 -5.03 -32.69
N THR A 836 -7.56 -3.81 -32.43
CA THR A 836 -6.40 -3.18 -33.07
C THR A 836 -5.38 -2.83 -31.99
N ASN A 837 -4.11 -3.17 -32.23
CA ASN A 837 -3.01 -2.84 -31.33
C ASN A 837 -2.60 -1.39 -31.54
N GLU A 838 -2.72 -0.59 -30.48
CA GLU A 838 -2.37 0.84 -30.46
C GLU A 838 -1.02 1.11 -29.78
N SER A 839 -0.28 0.07 -29.41
CA SER A 839 0.95 0.19 -28.60
C SER A 839 2.20 0.56 -29.39
N ALA A 840 2.10 0.75 -30.73
CA ALA A 840 3.28 1.02 -31.56
C ALA A 840 4.03 2.28 -31.08
N GLY A 841 5.27 2.08 -30.61
CA GLY A 841 6.13 3.16 -30.10
C GLY A 841 5.94 3.46 -28.60
N THR A 842 5.12 2.72 -27.86
CA THR A 842 5.08 2.81 -26.40
C THR A 842 6.22 1.99 -25.77
N PRO A 843 6.70 2.35 -24.58
CA PRO A 843 7.56 1.49 -23.79
C PRO A 843 6.82 0.25 -23.31
N ASP A 844 7.54 -0.80 -22.97
CA ASP A 844 7.01 -1.98 -22.29
C ASP A 844 6.87 -1.67 -20.79
N VAL A 845 5.78 -1.03 -20.44
CA VAL A 845 5.48 -0.57 -19.08
C VAL A 845 4.04 -0.93 -18.70
N PRO A 846 3.80 -1.38 -17.47
CA PRO A 846 2.45 -1.62 -16.99
C PRO A 846 1.55 -0.41 -17.22
N ALA A 847 0.45 -0.60 -17.95
CA ALA A 847 -0.57 0.43 -18.14
C ALA A 847 -1.70 0.23 -17.11
N THR A 848 -2.06 1.29 -16.44
CA THR A 848 -2.91 1.26 -15.24
C THR A 848 -4.29 1.85 -15.47
N ASP A 849 -4.37 2.94 -16.22
CA ASP A 849 -5.63 3.58 -16.54
C ASP A 849 -5.62 4.22 -17.92
N VAL A 850 -6.81 4.54 -18.45
CA VAL A 850 -6.97 5.16 -19.76
C VAL A 850 -8.15 6.13 -19.80
N VAL A 851 -7.90 7.35 -20.27
CA VAL A 851 -8.94 8.37 -20.47
C VAL A 851 -8.81 9.01 -21.84
N ARG A 852 -9.93 9.50 -22.37
CA ARG A 852 -9.93 10.29 -23.61
C ARG A 852 -10.15 11.77 -23.32
N VAL A 853 -9.35 12.63 -23.96
CA VAL A 853 -9.44 14.09 -23.89
C VAL A 853 -9.43 14.64 -25.33
N GLY A 854 -10.58 14.95 -25.87
CA GLY A 854 -10.70 15.43 -27.25
C GLY A 854 -10.17 14.41 -28.27
N ASP A 855 -9.12 14.78 -29.00
CA ASP A 855 -8.40 13.91 -29.96
C ASP A 855 -7.18 13.23 -29.34
N LYS A 856 -7.12 13.14 -28.04
CA LYS A 856 -6.02 12.50 -27.31
C LYS A 856 -6.51 11.29 -26.54
N LEU A 857 -5.69 10.24 -26.55
CA LEU A 857 -5.78 9.10 -25.65
C LEU A 857 -4.69 9.24 -24.61
N VAL A 858 -5.05 9.31 -23.33
CA VAL A 858 -4.11 9.47 -22.22
C VAL A 858 -4.08 8.19 -21.42
N VAL A 859 -2.87 7.68 -21.14
CA VAL A 859 -2.66 6.39 -20.47
C VAL A 859 -1.76 6.60 -19.27
N GLY A 860 -2.23 6.18 -18.09
CA GLY A 860 -1.44 6.06 -16.87
C GLY A 860 -0.56 4.82 -16.91
N THR A 861 0.67 4.93 -16.42
CA THR A 861 1.63 3.83 -16.37
C THR A 861 2.45 3.86 -15.09
N ASP A 862 3.27 2.83 -14.89
CA ASP A 862 4.24 2.81 -13.78
C ASP A 862 5.35 3.84 -13.92
N ASP A 863 5.67 4.27 -15.14
CA ASP A 863 6.74 5.24 -15.43
C ASP A 863 6.22 6.70 -15.56
N GLY A 864 4.90 6.90 -15.50
CA GLY A 864 4.25 8.20 -15.64
C GLY A 864 3.05 8.17 -16.60
N VAL A 865 2.85 9.21 -17.39
CA VAL A 865 1.68 9.36 -18.26
C VAL A 865 2.09 9.49 -19.73
N LEU A 866 1.44 8.68 -20.58
CA LEU A 866 1.56 8.75 -22.03
C LEU A 866 0.37 9.49 -22.66
N VAL A 867 0.60 10.16 -23.77
CA VAL A 867 -0.45 10.76 -24.58
C VAL A 867 -0.30 10.36 -26.06
N GLY A 868 -1.34 9.72 -26.58
CA GLY A 868 -1.48 9.32 -27.98
C GLY A 868 -2.33 10.31 -28.75
N SER A 869 -1.90 10.70 -29.94
CA SER A 869 -2.72 11.51 -30.85
C SER A 869 -3.60 10.61 -31.70
N LEU A 870 -4.91 10.79 -31.61
CA LEU A 870 -5.90 10.01 -32.35
C LEU A 870 -6.15 10.60 -33.74
N ASP A 871 -6.27 9.73 -34.72
CA ASP A 871 -6.76 10.10 -36.05
C ASP A 871 -8.30 10.10 -36.12
N GLY A 872 -8.85 10.36 -37.32
CA GLY A 872 -10.31 10.37 -37.52
C GLY A 872 -11.00 9.03 -37.36
N ALA A 873 -10.26 7.91 -37.35
CA ALA A 873 -10.76 6.57 -37.09
C ALA A 873 -10.62 6.18 -35.61
N GLY A 874 -9.97 7.01 -34.78
CA GLY A 874 -9.65 6.74 -33.39
C GLY A 874 -8.46 5.81 -33.23
N ASP A 875 -7.58 5.70 -34.23
CA ASP A 875 -6.32 4.96 -34.13
C ASP A 875 -5.21 5.93 -33.66
N VAL A 876 -4.27 5.40 -32.86
CA VAL A 876 -3.17 6.23 -32.36
C VAL A 876 -2.09 6.40 -33.40
N SER A 877 -1.86 7.63 -33.83
CA SER A 877 -0.86 7.96 -34.85
C SER A 877 0.55 8.18 -34.29
N SER A 878 0.67 8.58 -33.04
CA SER A 878 1.97 8.79 -32.36
C SER A 878 1.78 8.89 -30.85
N TRP A 879 2.81 8.48 -30.09
CA TRP A 879 2.87 8.60 -28.65
C TRP A 879 3.91 9.61 -28.19
N LYS A 880 3.62 10.29 -27.10
CA LYS A 880 4.53 11.17 -26.36
C LYS A 880 4.36 10.93 -24.87
N ARG A 881 5.36 11.26 -24.06
CA ARG A 881 5.19 11.37 -22.61
C ARG A 881 4.60 12.73 -22.22
N VAL A 882 3.79 12.76 -21.20
CA VAL A 882 3.20 13.99 -20.66
C VAL A 882 4.18 14.61 -19.64
N GLY A 883 4.75 15.76 -20.00
CA GLY A 883 5.69 16.48 -19.16
C GLY A 883 7.16 16.11 -19.38
N GLY A 884 8.00 16.56 -18.44
CA GLY A 884 9.43 16.30 -18.40
C GLY A 884 9.78 14.90 -17.88
N ASN A 885 11.07 14.58 -17.86
CA ASN A 885 11.58 13.39 -17.14
C ASN A 885 11.53 13.65 -15.63
N SER A 886 11.23 12.62 -14.86
CA SER A 886 11.27 12.67 -13.39
C SER A 886 12.61 13.26 -12.91
N GLY A 887 12.56 14.04 -11.84
CA GLY A 887 13.70 14.81 -11.34
C GLY A 887 13.90 16.16 -12.01
N THR A 888 13.13 16.50 -13.06
CA THR A 888 13.15 17.84 -13.68
C THR A 888 11.98 18.71 -13.21
N ALA A 889 12.15 20.01 -13.25
CA ALA A 889 11.08 20.93 -12.80
C ALA A 889 9.79 20.75 -13.63
N GLY A 890 8.65 20.67 -12.95
CA GLY A 890 7.34 20.47 -13.57
C GLY A 890 7.11 19.06 -14.14
N ALA A 891 7.95 18.09 -13.80
CA ALA A 891 7.75 16.70 -14.14
C ALA A 891 6.97 15.95 -13.06
N LEU A 892 6.23 14.92 -13.46
CA LEU A 892 5.69 13.93 -12.56
C LEU A 892 6.86 13.05 -12.03
N PRO A 893 6.95 12.79 -10.73
CA PRO A 893 7.90 11.83 -10.20
C PRO A 893 7.66 10.42 -10.76
N LEU A 894 8.72 9.62 -10.81
CA LEU A 894 8.66 8.24 -11.28
C LEU A 894 7.94 7.35 -10.27
N THR A 895 6.64 7.32 -10.36
CA THR A 895 5.78 6.49 -9.51
C THR A 895 4.55 6.06 -10.30
N THR A 896 3.97 4.94 -9.90
CA THR A 896 2.77 4.43 -10.56
C THR A 896 1.64 5.43 -10.54
N VAL A 897 1.10 5.74 -11.72
CA VAL A 897 -0.15 6.48 -11.86
C VAL A 897 -1.30 5.48 -11.78
N MET A 898 -2.05 5.49 -10.71
CA MET A 898 -3.12 4.52 -10.47
C MET A 898 -4.42 4.88 -11.18
N ASP A 899 -4.74 6.18 -11.22
CA ASP A 899 -6.00 6.68 -11.78
C ASP A 899 -5.79 8.04 -12.45
N LEU A 900 -6.56 8.29 -13.50
CA LEU A 900 -6.59 9.52 -14.28
C LEU A 900 -8.01 10.09 -14.31
N THR A 901 -8.21 11.28 -13.78
CA THR A 901 -9.51 11.95 -13.78
C THR A 901 -9.47 13.31 -14.44
N VAL A 902 -10.43 13.56 -15.34
CA VAL A 902 -10.65 14.87 -15.97
C VAL A 902 -11.49 15.73 -15.04
N GLY A 903 -10.87 16.75 -14.45
CA GLY A 903 -11.54 17.68 -13.55
C GLY A 903 -12.42 18.70 -14.29
N PRO A 904 -13.48 19.22 -13.64
CA PRO A 904 -14.35 20.27 -14.18
C PRO A 904 -13.63 21.63 -14.32
N ASP A 905 -12.43 21.75 -13.76
CA ASP A 905 -11.56 22.94 -13.83
C ASP A 905 -10.67 23.00 -15.08
N GLY A 906 -10.76 22.02 -15.97
CA GLY A 906 -9.95 21.95 -17.18
C GLY A 906 -8.55 21.37 -16.97
N PHE A 907 -8.36 20.59 -15.90
CA PHE A 907 -7.13 19.87 -15.64
C PHE A 907 -7.35 18.35 -15.71
N LEU A 908 -6.29 17.65 -16.09
CA LEU A 908 -6.13 16.22 -15.87
C LEU A 908 -5.45 16.01 -14.53
N TYR A 909 -6.05 15.18 -13.70
CA TYR A 909 -5.52 14.76 -12.41
C TYR A 909 -4.96 13.34 -12.52
N ALA A 910 -3.85 13.11 -11.85
CA ALA A 910 -3.20 11.79 -11.73
C ALA A 910 -3.04 11.44 -10.25
N ALA A 911 -3.71 10.39 -9.83
CA ALA A 911 -3.47 9.76 -8.53
C ALA A 911 -2.22 8.89 -8.62
N THR A 912 -1.24 9.11 -7.75
CA THR A 912 0.00 8.34 -7.76
C THR A 912 0.15 7.51 -6.49
N HIS A 913 0.70 6.31 -6.64
CA HIS A 913 0.90 5.42 -5.50
C HIS A 913 2.27 5.66 -4.88
N GLY A 914 2.37 6.72 -4.06
CA GLY A 914 3.58 7.08 -3.32
C GLY A 914 4.04 8.53 -3.44
N ARG A 915 3.41 9.34 -4.32
CA ARG A 915 3.77 10.76 -4.48
C ARG A 915 2.55 11.69 -4.58
N GLY A 916 1.42 11.28 -4.00
CA GLY A 916 0.23 12.12 -3.93
C GLY A 916 -0.52 12.29 -5.25
N ILE A 917 -1.31 13.36 -5.34
CA ILE A 917 -2.09 13.72 -6.52
C ILE A 917 -1.42 14.87 -7.27
N TRP A 918 -1.33 14.74 -8.58
CA TRP A 918 -0.75 15.74 -9.49
C TRP A 918 -1.77 16.17 -10.53
N LYS A 919 -1.60 17.38 -11.10
CA LYS A 919 -2.45 17.85 -12.20
C LYS A 919 -1.67 18.56 -13.29
N THR A 920 -2.21 18.49 -14.51
CA THR A 920 -1.72 19.22 -15.68
C THR A 920 -2.89 19.79 -16.49
N ALA A 921 -2.70 20.89 -17.20
CA ALA A 921 -3.78 21.52 -17.96
C ALA A 921 -4.17 20.66 -19.17
N LEU A 922 -5.47 20.42 -19.39
CA LEU A 922 -5.96 19.68 -20.55
C LEU A 922 -5.55 20.35 -21.88
N SER A 923 -5.43 21.67 -21.91
CA SER A 923 -5.00 22.42 -23.09
C SER A 923 -3.54 22.20 -23.49
N SER A 924 -2.75 21.55 -22.62
CA SER A 924 -1.35 21.25 -22.87
C SER A 924 -1.09 19.80 -23.29
N LEU A 925 -2.13 18.95 -23.34
CA LEU A 925 -2.05 17.54 -23.75
C LEU A 925 -1.86 17.31 -25.28
#